data_7177aff955560f434df9fca07d782108
#
_entry.id   7177aff955560f434df9fca07d782108
#
_cell.length_a   1.000
_cell.length_b   1.000
_cell.length_c   1.000
_cell.angle_alpha   90.00
_cell.angle_beta   90.00
_cell.angle_gamma   90.00
#
_symmetry.space_group_name_H-M   'P 1'
#
loop_
_entity.id
_entity.type
_entity.pdbx_description
1 polymer ?
#
loop_
_entity_poly.entity_id
_entity_poly.type
_entity_poly.pdbx_seq_one_letter_code
_entity_poly.pdbx_strand_id
1 'polypeptide(L)'
;MTRIRCVVERITYQNPKNGYSILKVRVKGYDDLVPVVGNLLDVTVGSVLLVEGNWKVDVKYGRQFMAEKWEETMPATLYGIEKYLGSGLIKGIGPKCAKQIVSVFGLDTIAVIEDSPDRLLTVPGIGKKRIDMIRESWERQKEVKNIMLFLQGYGVSTGFAAKIYKAYGNESIGKVKDNPFCLADDIWGIGFKTADTIAEKIGFGKESLVRCRSGLMYTLNELADEGHTFAVRDQLIQKGTALLEAPENAITAALEKMIAEQDLILDEDAIYLPPFYYAETGAANKLRRLIAAPASRELPEDISLVEIEKLSGIRYDTVQIEAIRQAATAKVMVLTGGPGTGKTTVTQGIIAMFRAFGQKILLAAPTGRAAKRMTEATGLESKTIHRLLEFKPPEGYQKNEENPLEGDVLIVDEASMIDIILMNSLLKAIPSHMRLLLVGDIDQLPSVGAGNVLRDIIDSGQVPVVRLTKIFRQAQSSRIVMSAHRINEGKFPDISNGQNTDFFFLEDDDPEHTAAQIIDLVKRRLPKAYRVPTSSIQVLTPMQRGVVGAANLNRLIQEAVNPTEVLLRRSGLSYRLHDRVMQIKNNYDKEVFNGDIGSVRQVDLENRTLSVLFDDRMVEYDVTELDELTLAYATTIHKSQGSEYPIVVMPLLMTHYVMLQRNMLYTGITRAKKLLVLIGSRKALRYSIRNVTVTGRNTKLRNRLANGIFPYKITLERLR
;
A
#
# COMPACT_ATOMS: atom_id res chain seq x y z
N MET A 1 5.61 44.24 4.26
CA MET A 1 6.24 43.06 4.87
C MET A 1 7.13 43.49 6.01
N THR A 2 6.94 42.89 7.15
CA THR A 2 7.78 43.15 8.33
C THR A 2 8.78 42.00 8.47
N ARG A 3 10.03 42.31 8.85
CA ARG A 3 11.08 41.30 9.08
C ARG A 3 11.35 41.21 10.59
N ILE A 4 11.23 40.03 11.16
CA ILE A 4 11.50 39.79 12.58
C ILE A 4 12.59 38.71 12.73
N ARG A 5 13.52 38.94 13.68
CA ARG A 5 14.48 37.96 14.11
C ARG A 5 14.03 37.39 15.43
N CYS A 6 13.92 36.08 15.53
CA CYS A 6 13.34 35.43 16.70
C CYS A 6 14.03 34.09 17.03
N VAL A 7 13.92 33.68 18.28
CA VAL A 7 14.38 32.38 18.78
C VAL A 7 13.17 31.50 19.06
N VAL A 8 13.18 30.28 18.58
CA VAL A 8 12.07 29.33 18.79
C VAL A 8 12.14 28.78 20.21
N GLU A 9 11.15 29.11 21.02
CA GLU A 9 11.03 28.60 22.40
C GLU A 9 10.22 27.32 22.48
N ARG A 10 9.17 27.22 21.65
CA ARG A 10 8.27 26.08 21.65
C ARG A 10 7.59 25.90 20.29
N ILE A 11 7.49 24.66 19.86
CA ILE A 11 6.68 24.26 18.71
C ILE A 11 5.32 23.84 19.24
N THR A 12 4.29 24.62 18.92
CA THR A 12 2.91 24.33 19.35
C THR A 12 2.25 23.33 18.40
N TYR A 13 2.55 23.46 17.10
CA TYR A 13 2.06 22.56 16.05
C TYR A 13 3.04 22.56 14.88
N GLN A 14 3.26 21.40 14.28
CA GLN A 14 4.03 21.27 13.05
C GLN A 14 3.46 20.12 12.22
N ASN A 15 3.16 20.40 10.96
CA ASN A 15 2.70 19.40 10.00
C ASN A 15 3.88 18.97 9.12
N PRO A 16 4.38 17.75 9.26
CA PRO A 16 5.58 17.29 8.52
C PRO A 16 5.36 17.10 7.01
N LYS A 17 4.08 17.09 6.54
CA LYS A 17 3.78 16.91 5.11
C LYS A 17 3.81 18.20 4.31
N ASN A 18 3.32 19.29 4.89
CA ASN A 18 3.20 20.58 4.19
C ASN A 18 3.97 21.70 4.88
N GLY A 19 4.71 21.40 5.97
CA GLY A 19 5.51 22.36 6.70
C GLY A 19 4.74 23.39 7.52
N TYR A 20 3.39 23.35 7.50
CA TYR A 20 2.60 24.30 8.28
C TYR A 20 2.90 24.14 9.76
N SER A 21 3.41 25.22 10.37
CA SER A 21 3.87 25.22 11.75
C SER A 21 3.30 26.39 12.51
N ILE A 22 3.08 26.19 13.81
CA ILE A 22 2.73 27.23 14.78
C ILE A 22 3.82 27.20 15.85
N LEU A 23 4.65 28.21 15.83
CA LEU A 23 5.77 28.37 16.75
C LEU A 23 5.47 29.44 17.79
N LYS A 24 5.93 29.25 19.02
CA LYS A 24 6.04 30.30 20.02
C LYS A 24 7.49 30.76 20.06
N VAL A 25 7.73 32.00 19.65
CA VAL A 25 9.09 32.52 19.46
C VAL A 25 9.31 33.75 20.35
N ARG A 26 10.56 33.93 20.79
CA ARG A 26 11.00 35.12 21.49
C ARG A 26 11.56 36.12 20.48
N VAL A 27 10.99 37.30 20.47
CA VAL A 27 11.40 38.42 19.59
C VAL A 27 11.94 39.54 20.45
N LYS A 28 13.05 40.15 20.10
CA LYS A 28 13.64 41.29 20.82
C LYS A 28 12.64 42.48 20.78
N GLY A 29 12.32 43.00 21.96
CA GLY A 29 11.37 44.13 22.09
C GLY A 29 9.91 43.73 22.35
N TYR A 30 9.66 42.42 22.55
CA TYR A 30 8.37 41.87 22.98
C TYR A 30 8.55 41.11 24.28
N ASP A 31 7.75 41.42 25.29
CA ASP A 31 7.83 40.75 26.60
C ASP A 31 7.25 39.33 26.54
N ASP A 32 6.18 39.16 25.76
CA ASP A 32 5.52 37.89 25.58
C ASP A 32 6.02 37.11 24.34
N LEU A 33 5.83 35.77 24.37
CA LEU A 33 6.15 34.92 23.23
C LEU A 33 5.20 35.15 22.06
N VAL A 34 5.76 35.53 20.93
CA VAL A 34 5.02 35.81 19.70
C VAL A 34 4.65 34.48 18.98
N PRO A 35 3.35 34.28 18.65
CA PRO A 35 2.99 33.16 17.76
C PRO A 35 3.39 33.48 16.32
N VAL A 36 4.24 32.65 15.73
CA VAL A 36 4.59 32.68 14.30
C VAL A 36 3.90 31.51 13.62
N VAL A 37 3.15 31.80 12.56
CA VAL A 37 2.34 30.83 11.83
C VAL A 37 2.73 30.89 10.35
N GLY A 38 3.03 29.74 9.76
CA GLY A 38 3.40 29.66 8.35
C GLY A 38 3.95 28.30 7.96
N ASN A 39 4.51 28.25 6.77
CA ASN A 39 5.18 27.05 6.29
C ASN A 39 6.66 27.05 6.76
N LEU A 40 6.89 26.55 7.99
CA LEU A 40 8.16 26.58 8.72
C LEU A 40 8.57 25.12 8.99
N LEU A 41 8.98 24.41 7.96
CA LEU A 41 9.28 22.98 8.03
C LEU A 41 10.60 22.78 8.78
N ASP A 42 10.68 21.73 9.63
CA ASP A 42 11.87 21.26 10.38
C ASP A 42 12.55 22.30 11.30
N VAL A 43 11.86 23.35 11.66
CA VAL A 43 12.34 24.25 12.70
C VAL A 43 12.33 23.51 14.03
N THR A 44 13.44 23.59 14.77
CA THR A 44 13.59 22.99 16.09
C THR A 44 13.54 24.04 17.22
N VAL A 45 13.24 23.59 18.41
CA VAL A 45 13.36 24.44 19.60
C VAL A 45 14.82 24.89 19.75
N GLY A 46 15.04 26.20 19.88
CA GLY A 46 16.37 26.80 19.93
C GLY A 46 16.86 27.39 18.61
N SER A 47 16.22 27.06 17.46
CA SER A 47 16.54 27.68 16.17
C SER A 47 16.36 29.20 16.23
N VAL A 48 17.28 29.93 15.58
CA VAL A 48 17.18 31.37 15.38
C VAL A 48 16.72 31.65 13.96
N LEU A 49 15.54 32.23 13.85
CA LEU A 49 14.90 32.46 12.57
C LEU A 49 14.87 33.96 12.24
N LEU A 50 15.09 34.25 10.99
CA LEU A 50 14.76 35.53 10.38
C LEU A 50 13.52 35.32 9.53
N VAL A 51 12.40 35.88 9.95
CA VAL A 51 11.07 35.62 9.36
C VAL A 51 10.55 36.92 8.74
N GLU A 52 10.15 36.83 7.47
CA GLU A 52 9.45 37.90 6.75
C GLU A 52 7.97 37.56 6.62
N GLY A 53 7.11 38.56 6.92
CA GLY A 53 5.68 38.30 6.90
C GLY A 53 4.87 39.52 7.38
N ASN A 54 3.62 39.24 7.75
CA ASN A 54 2.67 40.27 8.17
C ASN A 54 1.99 39.91 9.50
N TRP A 55 1.69 40.92 10.31
CA TRP A 55 0.92 40.74 11.51
C TRP A 55 -0.58 40.55 11.16
N LYS A 56 -1.20 39.56 11.76
CA LYS A 56 -2.64 39.28 11.65
C LYS A 56 -3.23 39.09 13.05
N VAL A 57 -4.44 39.57 13.23
CA VAL A 57 -5.20 39.31 14.45
C VAL A 57 -6.22 38.19 14.14
N ASP A 58 -6.06 37.08 14.82
CA ASP A 58 -7.02 35.97 14.76
C ASP A 58 -8.06 36.13 15.87
N VAL A 59 -9.34 35.89 15.55
CA VAL A 59 -10.46 36.09 16.49
C VAL A 59 -10.35 35.15 17.70
N LYS A 60 -9.76 33.97 17.53
CA LYS A 60 -9.65 32.93 18.57
C LYS A 60 -8.29 32.92 19.27
N TYR A 61 -7.21 33.23 18.53
CA TYR A 61 -5.83 33.04 19.00
C TYR A 61 -5.05 34.34 19.18
N GLY A 62 -5.70 35.50 18.97
CA GLY A 62 -5.10 36.82 19.17
C GLY A 62 -4.11 37.22 18.05
N ARG A 63 -3.17 38.11 18.41
CA ARG A 63 -2.18 38.64 17.46
C ARG A 63 -1.12 37.61 17.12
N GLN A 64 -0.97 37.30 15.81
CA GLN A 64 -0.05 36.32 15.27
C GLN A 64 0.78 36.95 14.14
N PHE A 65 2.01 36.42 13.93
CA PHE A 65 2.85 36.79 12.80
C PHE A 65 2.74 35.71 11.73
N MET A 66 2.21 36.06 10.56
CA MET A 66 2.09 35.14 9.42
C MET A 66 3.39 35.16 8.61
N ALA A 67 4.13 34.08 8.67
CA ALA A 67 5.39 33.90 7.97
C ALA A 67 5.15 33.58 6.49
N GLU A 68 5.73 34.36 5.59
CA GLU A 68 5.70 34.16 4.14
C GLU A 68 7.04 33.62 3.65
N LYS A 69 8.15 34.14 4.23
CA LYS A 69 9.52 33.66 4.00
C LYS A 69 10.25 33.55 5.32
N TRP A 70 11.19 32.63 5.39
CA TRP A 70 12.01 32.48 6.58
C TRP A 70 13.38 31.89 6.22
N GLU A 71 14.36 32.17 7.03
CA GLU A 71 15.70 31.57 6.97
C GLU A 71 16.19 31.31 8.39
N GLU A 72 16.87 30.18 8.59
CA GLU A 72 17.54 29.89 9.86
C GLU A 72 18.92 30.57 9.85
N THR A 73 19.19 31.35 10.90
CA THR A 73 20.43 32.09 11.03
C THR A 73 21.20 31.62 12.27
N MET A 74 22.53 31.79 12.23
CA MET A 74 23.36 31.53 13.41
C MET A 74 22.94 32.45 14.55
N PRO A 75 22.89 31.91 15.79
CA PRO A 75 22.54 32.73 16.96
C PRO A 75 23.55 33.84 17.18
N ALA A 76 23.07 35.08 17.26
CA ALA A 76 23.89 36.28 17.50
C ALA A 76 23.72 36.84 18.93
N THR A 77 23.04 36.14 19.80
CA THR A 77 22.83 36.53 21.19
C THR A 77 23.27 35.39 22.11
N LEU A 78 23.76 35.73 23.30
CA LEU A 78 24.16 34.74 24.31
C LEU A 78 23.05 33.70 24.59
N TYR A 79 21.84 34.20 24.71
CA TYR A 79 20.66 33.35 24.93
C TYR A 79 20.39 32.43 23.76
N GLY A 80 20.50 32.92 22.52
CA GLY A 80 20.32 32.11 21.32
C GLY A 80 21.37 31.02 21.18
N ILE A 81 22.65 31.36 21.47
CA ILE A 81 23.76 30.40 21.47
C ILE A 81 23.54 29.31 22.54
N GLU A 82 23.14 29.68 23.76
CA GLU A 82 22.85 28.74 24.84
C GLU A 82 21.74 27.76 24.46
N LYS A 83 20.65 28.24 23.91
CA LYS A 83 19.51 27.42 23.48
C LYS A 83 19.88 26.51 22.30
N TYR A 84 20.59 27.03 21.31
CA TYR A 84 21.07 26.25 20.16
C TYR A 84 21.95 25.09 20.58
N LEU A 85 22.96 25.34 21.40
CA LEU A 85 23.87 24.32 21.88
C LEU A 85 23.19 23.32 22.83
N GLY A 86 22.24 23.79 23.64
CA GLY A 86 21.49 22.98 24.60
C GLY A 86 20.30 22.21 24.01
N SER A 87 20.01 22.36 22.72
CA SER A 87 18.87 21.73 22.05
C SER A 87 18.98 20.20 21.87
N GLY A 88 20.18 19.63 22.11
CA GLY A 88 20.46 18.20 21.89
C GLY A 88 20.96 17.88 20.48
N LEU A 89 21.05 18.89 19.62
CA LEU A 89 21.58 18.73 18.25
C LEU A 89 23.07 18.37 18.23
N ILE A 90 23.84 18.83 19.24
CA ILE A 90 25.28 18.55 19.35
C ILE A 90 25.48 17.52 20.46
N LYS A 91 25.91 16.32 20.08
CA LYS A 91 26.24 15.27 21.05
C LYS A 91 27.36 15.74 21.99
N GLY A 92 27.13 15.59 23.28
CA GLY A 92 28.09 16.02 24.30
C GLY A 92 27.76 17.39 24.92
N ILE A 93 26.83 18.16 24.37
CA ILE A 93 26.37 19.43 24.94
C ILE A 93 24.90 19.33 25.32
N GLY A 94 24.62 19.20 26.64
CA GLY A 94 23.25 19.36 27.16
C GLY A 94 23.01 20.79 27.65
N PRO A 95 21.78 21.17 28.10
CA PRO A 95 21.43 22.54 28.49
C PRO A 95 22.34 23.13 29.55
N LYS A 96 22.74 22.32 30.57
CA LYS A 96 23.63 22.74 31.65
C LYS A 96 25.06 23.03 31.15
N CYS A 97 25.57 22.20 30.25
CA CYS A 97 26.87 22.36 29.63
C CYS A 97 26.88 23.54 28.64
N ALA A 98 25.83 23.73 27.86
CA ALA A 98 25.66 24.88 26.99
C ALA A 98 25.76 26.21 27.75
N LYS A 99 25.04 26.31 28.87
CA LYS A 99 25.10 27.49 29.76
C LYS A 99 26.51 27.76 30.29
N GLN A 100 27.26 26.73 30.68
CA GLN A 100 28.64 26.84 31.14
C GLN A 100 29.58 27.30 30.01
N ILE A 101 29.49 26.72 28.83
CA ILE A 101 30.31 27.11 27.68
C ILE A 101 30.07 28.59 27.31
N VAL A 102 28.79 28.99 27.17
CA VAL A 102 28.43 30.35 26.84
C VAL A 102 28.82 31.35 27.90
N SER A 103 28.83 30.97 29.20
CA SER A 103 29.29 31.85 30.28
C SER A 103 30.80 32.12 30.22
N VAL A 104 31.62 31.19 29.66
CA VAL A 104 33.07 31.34 29.51
C VAL A 104 33.44 32.08 28.25
N PHE A 105 32.81 31.77 27.12
CA PHE A 105 33.24 32.27 25.82
C PHE A 105 32.31 33.34 25.20
N GLY A 106 31.15 33.56 25.84
CA GLY A 106 30.25 34.62 25.36
C GLY A 106 29.78 34.41 23.91
N LEU A 107 29.86 35.49 23.13
CA LEU A 107 29.52 35.47 21.69
C LEU A 107 30.50 34.69 20.84
N ASP A 108 31.73 34.48 21.31
CA ASP A 108 32.77 33.74 20.59
C ASP A 108 32.61 32.23 20.72
N THR A 109 31.61 31.74 21.45
CA THR A 109 31.39 30.32 21.71
C THR A 109 31.36 29.49 20.43
N ILE A 110 30.65 29.95 19.41
CA ILE A 110 30.56 29.23 18.12
C ILE A 110 31.90 29.17 17.41
N ALA A 111 32.63 30.29 17.35
CA ALA A 111 33.95 30.34 16.76
C ALA A 111 34.97 29.45 17.53
N VAL A 112 34.83 29.37 18.84
CA VAL A 112 35.69 28.48 19.65
C VAL A 112 35.39 27.01 19.34
N ILE A 113 34.12 26.62 19.22
CA ILE A 113 33.74 25.23 18.85
C ILE A 113 34.25 24.89 17.43
N GLU A 114 34.17 25.83 16.50
CA GLU A 114 34.54 25.66 15.09
C GLU A 114 36.05 25.63 14.85
N ASP A 115 36.73 26.66 15.37
CA ASP A 115 38.15 26.90 15.01
C ASP A 115 39.14 26.39 16.08
N SER A 116 38.74 26.31 17.32
CA SER A 116 39.60 26.01 18.46
C SER A 116 38.93 25.20 19.57
N PRO A 117 38.38 24.01 19.23
CA PRO A 117 37.57 23.21 20.19
C PRO A 117 38.35 22.77 21.44
N ASP A 118 39.67 22.69 21.39
CA ASP A 118 40.50 22.35 22.53
C ASP A 118 40.44 23.42 23.66
N ARG A 119 40.03 24.65 23.35
CA ARG A 119 39.79 25.69 24.38
C ARG A 119 38.58 25.32 25.29
N LEU A 120 37.71 24.42 24.88
CA LEU A 120 36.59 23.93 25.70
C LEU A 120 37.10 23.18 26.95
N LEU A 121 38.38 22.75 26.99
CA LEU A 121 38.98 22.17 28.21
C LEU A 121 39.00 23.12 29.39
N THR A 122 38.92 24.44 29.14
CA THR A 122 38.84 25.43 30.24
C THR A 122 37.48 25.46 30.95
N VAL A 123 36.45 24.80 30.34
CA VAL A 123 35.09 24.75 30.91
C VAL A 123 34.99 23.57 31.90
N PRO A 124 34.59 23.80 33.17
CA PRO A 124 34.45 22.73 34.16
C PRO A 124 33.52 21.61 33.67
N GLY A 125 33.97 20.37 33.72
CA GLY A 125 33.19 19.18 33.33
C GLY A 125 33.30 18.80 31.84
N ILE A 126 34.14 19.48 31.05
CA ILE A 126 34.44 19.10 29.68
C ILE A 126 35.84 18.47 29.61
N GLY A 127 35.90 17.17 29.36
CA GLY A 127 37.16 16.42 29.13
C GLY A 127 37.38 16.11 27.66
N LYS A 128 38.60 15.61 27.31
CA LYS A 128 39.01 15.30 25.93
C LYS A 128 37.98 14.45 25.18
N LYS A 129 37.45 13.38 25.74
CA LYS A 129 36.41 12.54 25.10
C LYS A 129 35.16 13.33 24.70
N ARG A 130 34.78 14.31 25.52
CA ARG A 130 33.61 15.14 25.23
C ARG A 130 33.90 16.13 24.10
N ILE A 131 35.12 16.67 24.02
CA ILE A 131 35.56 17.54 22.92
C ILE A 131 35.55 16.79 21.61
N ASP A 132 36.04 15.54 21.57
CA ASP A 132 36.03 14.72 20.38
C ASP A 132 34.59 14.47 19.90
N MET A 133 33.67 14.17 20.83
CA MET A 133 32.24 14.03 20.51
C MET A 133 31.61 15.32 19.97
N ILE A 134 31.97 16.47 20.57
CA ILE A 134 31.47 17.78 20.14
C ILE A 134 32.00 18.11 18.75
N ARG A 135 33.30 17.90 18.50
CA ARG A 135 33.96 18.14 17.20
C ARG A 135 33.32 17.28 16.11
N GLU A 136 33.21 15.97 16.34
CA GLU A 136 32.58 15.06 15.37
C GLU A 136 31.12 15.42 15.08
N SER A 137 30.37 15.76 16.12
CA SER A 137 28.95 16.15 15.96
C SER A 137 28.80 17.50 15.25
N TRP A 138 29.72 18.45 15.49
CA TRP A 138 29.73 19.77 14.84
C TRP A 138 30.05 19.67 13.35
N GLU A 139 31.11 18.94 12.99
CA GLU A 139 31.49 18.71 11.58
C GLU A 139 30.35 18.00 10.82
N ARG A 140 29.76 16.98 11.42
CA ARG A 140 28.62 16.29 10.81
C ARG A 140 27.42 17.22 10.58
N GLN A 141 27.15 18.14 11.50
CA GLN A 141 26.07 19.13 11.32
C GLN A 141 26.39 20.17 10.24
N LYS A 142 27.64 20.56 10.09
CA LYS A 142 28.08 21.49 9.06
C LYS A 142 27.90 20.87 7.66
N GLU A 143 28.27 19.60 7.49
CA GLU A 143 28.05 18.84 6.26
C GLU A 143 26.56 18.69 5.95
N VAL A 144 25.75 18.27 6.93
CA VAL A 144 24.29 18.17 6.79
C VAL A 144 23.69 19.50 6.36
N LYS A 145 24.09 20.60 6.99
CA LYS A 145 23.61 21.95 6.67
C LYS A 145 23.97 22.36 5.23
N ASN A 146 25.18 22.08 4.79
CA ASN A 146 25.60 22.37 3.42
C ASN A 146 24.80 21.59 2.39
N ILE A 147 24.56 20.29 2.65
CA ILE A 147 23.74 19.45 1.79
C ILE A 147 22.29 19.92 1.77
N MET A 148 21.73 20.28 2.93
CA MET A 148 20.38 20.81 3.03
C MET A 148 20.21 22.13 2.28
N LEU A 149 21.17 23.06 2.43
CA LEU A 149 21.16 24.35 1.71
C LEU A 149 21.26 24.15 0.21
N PHE A 150 22.13 23.24 -0.24
CA PHE A 150 22.23 22.86 -1.65
C PHE A 150 20.89 22.35 -2.18
N LEU A 151 20.30 21.35 -1.53
CA LEU A 151 19.05 20.74 -1.96
C LEU A 151 17.87 21.74 -1.93
N GLN A 152 17.81 22.60 -0.92
CA GLN A 152 16.81 23.66 -0.83
C GLN A 152 16.95 24.68 -1.96
N GLY A 153 18.15 25.00 -2.37
CA GLY A 153 18.44 25.86 -3.53
C GLY A 153 17.78 25.35 -4.82
N TYR A 154 17.63 24.03 -4.94
CA TYR A 154 16.94 23.38 -6.04
C TYR A 154 15.47 23.04 -5.74
N GLY A 155 14.91 23.55 -4.63
CA GLY A 155 13.49 23.44 -4.30
C GLY A 155 13.09 22.12 -3.63
N VAL A 156 14.05 21.37 -3.10
CA VAL A 156 13.80 20.21 -2.26
C VAL A 156 13.36 20.70 -0.88
N SER A 157 12.25 20.16 -0.34
CA SER A 157 11.85 20.49 1.01
C SER A 157 12.84 19.95 2.03
N THR A 158 12.91 20.59 3.21
CA THR A 158 13.83 20.19 4.29
C THR A 158 13.61 18.73 4.72
N GLY A 159 12.36 18.27 4.75
CA GLY A 159 12.05 16.87 5.09
C GLY A 159 12.58 15.87 4.08
N PHE A 160 12.57 16.19 2.79
CA PHE A 160 13.19 15.36 1.77
C PHE A 160 14.72 15.46 1.81
N ALA A 161 15.28 16.64 2.05
CA ALA A 161 16.71 16.82 2.19
C ALA A 161 17.29 15.97 3.33
N ALA A 162 16.60 15.89 4.47
CA ALA A 162 16.97 15.02 5.57
C ALA A 162 16.93 13.52 5.21
N LYS A 163 15.91 13.09 4.45
CA LYS A 163 15.82 11.69 3.96
C LYS A 163 16.94 11.38 2.95
N ILE A 164 17.24 12.30 2.04
CA ILE A 164 18.32 12.18 1.06
C ILE A 164 19.65 12.02 1.78
N TYR A 165 19.92 12.88 2.77
CA TYR A 165 21.13 12.76 3.58
C TYR A 165 21.21 11.44 4.33
N LYS A 166 20.08 10.97 4.91
CA LYS A 166 20.03 9.68 5.60
C LYS A 166 20.36 8.50 4.67
N ALA A 167 19.97 8.59 3.40
CA ALA A 167 20.20 7.53 2.41
C ALA A 167 21.62 7.57 1.81
N TYR A 168 22.14 8.76 1.50
CA TYR A 168 23.38 8.90 0.74
C TYR A 168 24.54 9.52 1.53
N GLY A 169 24.29 10.06 2.73
CA GLY A 169 25.32 10.72 3.52
C GLY A 169 25.97 11.87 2.76
N ASN A 170 27.30 11.91 2.79
CA ASN A 170 28.11 12.96 2.15
C ASN A 170 28.09 12.90 0.62
N GLU A 171 27.69 11.77 0.02
CA GLU A 171 27.56 11.62 -1.43
C GLU A 171 26.27 12.25 -1.99
N SER A 172 25.38 12.77 -1.14
CA SER A 172 24.06 13.30 -1.53
C SER A 172 24.14 14.32 -2.66
N ILE A 173 25.07 15.28 -2.57
CA ILE A 173 25.22 16.34 -3.59
C ILE A 173 25.72 15.75 -4.91
N GLY A 174 26.71 14.87 -4.87
CA GLY A 174 27.26 14.20 -6.05
C GLY A 174 26.18 13.40 -6.77
N LYS A 175 25.53 12.48 -6.07
CA LYS A 175 24.47 11.62 -6.63
C LYS A 175 23.33 12.43 -7.24
N VAL A 176 22.87 13.49 -6.54
CA VAL A 176 21.76 14.32 -7.04
C VAL A 176 22.17 15.15 -8.26
N LYS A 177 23.44 15.59 -8.35
CA LYS A 177 23.96 16.29 -9.53
C LYS A 177 24.15 15.35 -10.72
N ASP A 178 24.63 14.13 -10.48
CA ASP A 178 24.90 13.16 -11.53
C ASP A 178 23.60 12.55 -12.09
N ASN A 179 22.68 12.18 -11.20
CA ASN A 179 21.37 11.62 -11.58
C ASN A 179 20.31 11.96 -10.52
N PRO A 180 19.57 13.07 -10.66
CA PRO A 180 18.52 13.44 -9.71
C PRO A 180 17.35 12.45 -9.67
N PHE A 181 17.19 11.61 -10.68
CA PHE A 181 16.09 10.64 -10.74
C PHE A 181 16.28 9.46 -9.80
N CYS A 182 17.50 9.16 -9.34
CA CYS A 182 17.74 8.17 -8.29
C CYS A 182 16.95 8.47 -7.01
N LEU A 183 16.58 9.74 -6.79
CA LEU A 183 15.71 10.13 -5.67
C LEU A 183 14.33 9.49 -5.72
N ALA A 184 13.79 9.25 -6.91
CA ALA A 184 12.48 8.62 -7.07
C ALA A 184 12.53 7.12 -6.78
N ASP A 185 13.67 6.49 -7.02
CA ASP A 185 13.87 5.06 -6.80
C ASP A 185 14.23 4.76 -5.33
N ASP A 186 15.09 5.58 -4.72
CA ASP A 186 15.72 5.28 -3.44
C ASP A 186 15.03 5.98 -2.24
N ILE A 187 14.28 7.07 -2.47
CA ILE A 187 13.72 7.89 -1.37
C ILE A 187 12.20 7.81 -1.31
N TRP A 188 11.69 7.07 -0.36
CA TRP A 188 10.25 6.95 -0.19
C TRP A 188 9.56 8.32 -0.01
N GLY A 189 8.61 8.59 -0.91
CA GLY A 189 7.81 9.82 -0.95
C GLY A 189 8.32 10.88 -1.94
N ILE A 190 9.49 10.68 -2.58
CA ILE A 190 9.91 11.45 -3.75
C ILE A 190 9.48 10.65 -4.99
N GLY A 191 8.52 11.17 -5.75
CA GLY A 191 8.13 10.57 -7.02
C GLY A 191 8.88 11.20 -8.20
N PHE A 192 8.77 10.58 -9.38
CA PHE A 192 9.41 11.04 -10.62
C PHE A 192 9.19 12.54 -10.89
N LYS A 193 7.96 13.06 -10.76
CA LYS A 193 7.66 14.48 -11.01
C LYS A 193 8.44 15.43 -10.10
N THR A 194 8.67 15.03 -8.85
CA THR A 194 9.50 15.84 -7.93
C THR A 194 10.97 15.78 -8.32
N ALA A 195 11.46 14.59 -8.67
CA ALA A 195 12.83 14.40 -9.15
C ALA A 195 13.08 15.16 -10.47
N ASP A 196 12.10 15.17 -11.39
CA ASP A 196 12.14 15.89 -12.65
C ASP A 196 12.19 17.41 -12.44
N THR A 197 11.40 17.95 -11.49
CA THR A 197 11.48 19.36 -11.11
C THR A 197 12.87 19.74 -10.55
N ILE A 198 13.49 18.85 -9.81
CA ILE A 198 14.86 19.04 -9.29
C ILE A 198 15.86 18.99 -10.43
N ALA A 199 15.74 18.01 -11.34
CA ALA A 199 16.58 17.86 -12.52
C ALA A 199 16.57 19.11 -13.41
N GLU A 200 15.38 19.65 -13.68
CA GLU A 200 15.22 20.88 -14.46
C GLU A 200 15.95 22.06 -13.81
N LYS A 201 15.83 22.23 -12.50
CA LYS A 201 16.51 23.29 -11.75
C LYS A 201 18.03 23.11 -11.70
N ILE A 202 18.52 21.87 -11.70
CA ILE A 202 19.97 21.56 -11.78
C ILE A 202 20.51 21.85 -13.18
N GLY A 203 19.65 21.91 -14.22
CA GLY A 203 20.00 22.23 -15.59
C GLY A 203 19.97 21.05 -16.55
N PHE A 204 19.30 19.95 -16.20
CA PHE A 204 19.05 18.87 -17.15
C PHE A 204 18.11 19.33 -18.25
N GLY A 205 18.55 19.21 -19.51
CA GLY A 205 17.74 19.56 -20.67
C GLY A 205 16.55 18.61 -20.85
N LYS A 206 15.50 19.09 -21.54
CA LYS A 206 14.28 18.30 -21.83
C LYS A 206 14.59 17.01 -22.60
N GLU A 207 15.61 17.00 -23.44
CA GLU A 207 16.05 15.87 -24.28
C GLU A 207 17.17 15.04 -23.63
N SER A 208 17.52 15.33 -22.36
CA SER A 208 18.56 14.57 -21.66
C SER A 208 18.22 13.07 -21.65
N LEU A 209 19.18 12.25 -22.07
CA LEU A 209 19.02 10.80 -22.11
C LEU A 209 18.65 10.23 -20.75
N VAL A 210 19.27 10.71 -19.66
CA VAL A 210 18.97 10.27 -18.29
C VAL A 210 17.51 10.58 -17.94
N ARG A 211 17.04 11.78 -18.31
CA ARG A 211 15.65 12.20 -18.10
C ARG A 211 14.66 11.33 -18.89
N CYS A 212 14.94 11.11 -20.18
CA CYS A 212 14.09 10.27 -21.05
C CYS A 212 14.02 8.82 -20.53
N ARG A 213 15.15 8.23 -20.13
CA ARG A 213 15.21 6.88 -19.53
C ARG A 213 14.35 6.79 -18.27
N SER A 214 14.54 7.71 -17.34
CA SER A 214 13.77 7.71 -16.07
C SER A 214 12.28 7.94 -16.31
N GLY A 215 11.91 8.78 -17.26
CA GLY A 215 10.53 9.00 -17.65
C GLY A 215 9.87 7.78 -18.29
N LEU A 216 10.60 7.04 -19.14
CA LEU A 216 10.11 5.77 -19.71
C LEU A 216 9.94 4.70 -18.63
N MET A 217 10.91 4.58 -17.70
CA MET A 217 10.79 3.66 -16.54
C MET A 217 9.57 4.01 -15.68
N TYR A 218 9.39 5.30 -15.38
CA TYR A 218 8.23 5.78 -14.63
C TYR A 218 6.92 5.44 -15.34
N THR A 219 6.83 5.69 -16.65
CA THR A 219 5.63 5.38 -17.46
C THR A 219 5.31 3.89 -17.43
N LEU A 220 6.33 3.03 -17.53
CA LEU A 220 6.15 1.57 -17.44
C LEU A 220 5.72 1.12 -16.05
N ASN A 221 6.24 1.73 -14.98
CA ASN A 221 5.80 1.46 -13.63
C ASN A 221 4.35 1.93 -13.39
N GLU A 222 3.94 3.11 -13.89
CA GLU A 222 2.53 3.54 -13.82
C GLU A 222 1.61 2.54 -14.54
N LEU A 223 2.01 2.04 -15.72
CA LEU A 223 1.25 1.02 -16.44
C LEU A 223 1.20 -0.30 -15.66
N ALA A 224 2.28 -0.68 -14.97
CA ALA A 224 2.29 -1.86 -14.12
C ALA A 224 1.36 -1.70 -12.90
N ASP A 225 1.29 -0.51 -12.30
CA ASP A 225 0.33 -0.18 -11.25
C ASP A 225 -1.13 -0.22 -11.74
N GLU A 226 -1.36 0.07 -13.04
CA GLU A 226 -2.65 -0.13 -13.72
C GLU A 226 -2.92 -1.61 -14.03
N GLY A 227 -1.95 -2.50 -13.81
CA GLY A 227 -2.04 -3.95 -13.98
C GLY A 227 -1.51 -4.48 -15.31
N HIS A 228 -0.88 -3.65 -16.15
CA HIS A 228 -0.25 -4.09 -17.39
C HIS A 228 1.09 -4.78 -17.11
N THR A 229 1.43 -5.86 -17.83
CA THR A 229 2.76 -6.47 -17.78
C THR A 229 3.73 -5.84 -18.76
N PHE A 230 3.21 -5.20 -19.82
CA PHE A 230 3.99 -4.50 -20.83
C PHE A 230 3.25 -3.28 -21.37
N ALA A 231 3.99 -2.41 -22.03
CA ALA A 231 3.46 -1.33 -22.85
C ALA A 231 3.62 -1.67 -24.35
N VAL A 232 2.64 -1.33 -25.17
CA VAL A 232 2.82 -1.32 -26.64
C VAL A 232 3.78 -0.19 -26.99
N ARG A 233 4.77 -0.46 -27.86
CA ARG A 233 5.86 0.47 -28.20
C ARG A 233 5.38 1.87 -28.52
N ASP A 234 4.43 2.02 -29.44
CA ASP A 234 3.92 3.32 -29.88
C ASP A 234 3.19 4.06 -28.75
N GLN A 235 2.43 3.35 -27.94
CA GLN A 235 1.75 3.94 -26.78
C GLN A 235 2.76 4.42 -25.72
N LEU A 236 3.85 3.67 -25.51
CA LEU A 236 4.90 4.06 -24.57
C LEU A 236 5.60 5.34 -25.03
N ILE A 237 5.92 5.44 -26.33
CA ILE A 237 6.52 6.63 -26.93
C ILE A 237 5.59 7.84 -26.79
N GLN A 238 4.30 7.69 -27.12
CA GLN A 238 3.30 8.75 -26.99
C GLN A 238 3.14 9.22 -25.54
N LYS A 239 3.00 8.28 -24.58
CA LYS A 239 2.88 8.62 -23.16
C LYS A 239 4.16 9.28 -22.65
N GLY A 240 5.34 8.78 -23.01
CA GLY A 240 6.64 9.36 -22.65
C GLY A 240 6.81 10.77 -23.20
N THR A 241 6.48 11.00 -24.47
CA THR A 241 6.49 12.33 -25.10
C THR A 241 5.55 13.31 -24.36
N ALA A 242 4.33 12.88 -24.05
CA ALA A 242 3.37 13.72 -23.32
C ALA A 242 3.81 13.99 -21.87
N LEU A 243 4.37 13.01 -21.16
CA LEU A 243 4.83 13.14 -19.78
C LEU A 243 6.02 14.11 -19.67
N LEU A 244 6.99 13.96 -20.58
CA LEU A 244 8.29 14.67 -20.51
C LEU A 244 8.29 15.97 -21.29
N GLU A 245 7.25 16.22 -22.12
CA GLU A 245 7.23 17.34 -23.07
C GLU A 245 8.53 17.39 -23.91
N ALA A 246 9.06 16.21 -24.26
CA ALA A 246 10.29 16.05 -25.02
C ALA A 246 9.97 15.61 -26.45
N PRO A 247 10.84 15.90 -27.45
CA PRO A 247 10.65 15.45 -28.81
C PRO A 247 10.60 13.92 -28.91
N GLU A 248 9.75 13.40 -29.79
CA GLU A 248 9.54 11.96 -29.97
C GLU A 248 10.83 11.21 -30.37
N ASN A 249 11.69 11.85 -31.16
CA ASN A 249 12.97 11.28 -31.56
C ASN A 249 13.91 11.07 -30.35
N ALA A 250 13.90 11.96 -29.34
CA ALA A 250 14.70 11.79 -28.13
C ALA A 250 14.18 10.63 -27.28
N ILE A 251 12.85 10.49 -27.14
CA ILE A 251 12.22 9.38 -26.44
C ILE A 251 12.51 8.04 -27.14
N THR A 252 12.39 8.00 -28.49
CA THR A 252 12.68 6.80 -29.28
C THR A 252 14.15 6.40 -29.16
N ALA A 253 15.07 7.34 -29.26
CA ALA A 253 16.50 7.06 -29.09
C ALA A 253 16.84 6.53 -27.71
N ALA A 254 16.20 7.08 -26.64
CA ALA A 254 16.37 6.58 -25.29
C ALA A 254 15.82 5.15 -25.13
N LEU A 255 14.63 4.88 -25.70
CA LEU A 255 14.02 3.56 -25.68
C LEU A 255 14.88 2.50 -26.37
N GLU A 256 15.41 2.81 -27.57
CA GLU A 256 16.28 1.90 -28.32
C GLU A 256 17.57 1.60 -27.57
N LYS A 257 18.14 2.61 -26.94
CA LYS A 257 19.33 2.43 -26.09
C LYS A 257 19.05 1.54 -24.88
N MET A 258 17.90 1.74 -24.18
CA MET A 258 17.51 0.90 -23.04
C MET A 258 17.27 -0.56 -23.46
N ILE A 259 16.72 -0.78 -24.64
CA ILE A 259 16.56 -2.14 -25.19
C ILE A 259 17.93 -2.77 -25.51
N ALA A 260 18.82 -2.02 -26.14
CA ALA A 260 20.17 -2.49 -26.47
C ALA A 260 21.00 -2.82 -25.21
N GLU A 261 20.84 -2.05 -24.13
CA GLU A 261 21.48 -2.26 -22.83
C GLU A 261 20.78 -3.31 -21.95
N GLN A 262 19.66 -3.86 -22.41
CA GLN A 262 18.82 -4.84 -21.69
C GLN A 262 18.15 -4.32 -20.41
N ASP A 263 18.04 -3.03 -20.24
CA ASP A 263 17.23 -2.40 -19.18
C ASP A 263 15.73 -2.61 -19.44
N LEU A 264 15.35 -2.75 -20.71
CA LEU A 264 14.00 -3.10 -21.16
C LEU A 264 14.08 -4.28 -22.13
N ILE A 265 13.00 -5.06 -22.16
CA ILE A 265 12.90 -6.21 -23.06
C ILE A 265 11.83 -5.93 -24.12
N LEU A 266 12.23 -6.05 -25.38
CA LEU A 266 11.34 -5.99 -26.53
C LEU A 266 10.93 -7.42 -26.92
N ASP A 267 9.63 -7.68 -26.96
CA ASP A 267 9.05 -8.94 -27.43
C ASP A 267 7.95 -8.61 -28.46
N GLU A 268 8.30 -8.65 -29.75
CA GLU A 268 7.52 -8.14 -30.88
C GLU A 268 7.31 -6.62 -30.76
N ASP A 269 6.10 -6.17 -30.42
CA ASP A 269 5.71 -4.78 -30.17
C ASP A 269 5.57 -4.43 -28.68
N ALA A 270 5.77 -5.41 -27.81
CA ALA A 270 5.62 -5.29 -26.37
C ALA A 270 6.93 -4.92 -25.69
N ILE A 271 6.94 -3.81 -24.95
CA ILE A 271 8.05 -3.34 -24.15
C ILE A 271 7.79 -3.70 -22.68
N TYR A 272 8.69 -4.49 -22.10
CA TYR A 272 8.59 -4.96 -20.74
C TYR A 272 9.68 -4.38 -19.83
N LEU A 273 9.31 -4.18 -18.57
CA LEU A 273 10.30 -4.24 -17.50
C LEU A 273 10.76 -5.69 -17.32
N PRO A 274 12.07 -5.98 -17.17
CA PRO A 274 12.59 -7.34 -17.10
C PRO A 274 11.88 -8.26 -16.10
N PRO A 275 11.53 -7.83 -14.88
CA PRO A 275 10.83 -8.68 -13.91
C PRO A 275 9.51 -9.24 -14.44
N PHE A 276 8.73 -8.43 -15.16
CA PHE A 276 7.43 -8.86 -15.70
C PHE A 276 7.58 -9.81 -16.89
N TYR A 277 8.55 -9.56 -17.76
CA TYR A 277 8.85 -10.47 -18.87
C TYR A 277 9.25 -11.87 -18.37
N TYR A 278 10.22 -11.91 -17.44
CA TYR A 278 10.69 -13.18 -16.89
C TYR A 278 9.62 -13.88 -16.03
N ALA A 279 8.77 -13.11 -15.34
CA ALA A 279 7.67 -13.69 -14.59
C ALA A 279 6.62 -14.30 -15.50
N GLU A 280 6.22 -13.61 -16.57
CA GLU A 280 5.20 -14.09 -17.50
C GLU A 280 5.68 -15.29 -18.31
N THR A 281 6.89 -15.24 -18.84
CA THR A 281 7.51 -16.37 -19.57
C THR A 281 7.78 -17.55 -18.64
N GLY A 282 8.26 -17.29 -17.44
CA GLY A 282 8.51 -18.31 -16.42
C GLY A 282 7.22 -19.02 -15.99
N ALA A 283 6.17 -18.26 -15.69
CA ALA A 283 4.86 -18.80 -15.30
C ALA A 283 4.26 -19.66 -16.42
N ALA A 284 4.30 -19.22 -17.67
CA ALA A 284 3.82 -19.98 -18.80
C ALA A 284 4.57 -21.30 -18.98
N ASN A 285 5.91 -21.24 -18.94
CA ASN A 285 6.76 -22.45 -19.07
C ASN A 285 6.49 -23.47 -17.99
N LYS A 286 6.40 -23.01 -16.73
CA LYS A 286 6.20 -23.89 -15.57
C LYS A 286 4.82 -24.51 -15.57
N LEU A 287 3.77 -23.73 -15.87
CA LEU A 287 2.42 -24.28 -16.00
C LEU A 287 2.34 -25.34 -17.08
N ARG A 288 2.94 -25.13 -18.25
CA ARG A 288 2.96 -26.14 -19.32
C ARG A 288 3.71 -27.41 -18.91
N ARG A 289 4.87 -27.26 -18.27
CA ARG A 289 5.61 -28.42 -17.72
C ARG A 289 4.80 -29.15 -16.66
N LEU A 290 4.12 -28.41 -15.79
CA LEU A 290 3.28 -28.99 -14.75
C LEU A 290 2.08 -29.75 -15.35
N ILE A 291 1.41 -29.18 -16.36
CA ILE A 291 0.29 -29.83 -17.07
C ILE A 291 0.73 -31.13 -17.72
N ALA A 292 1.91 -31.16 -18.35
CA ALA A 292 2.45 -32.34 -19.06
C ALA A 292 3.03 -33.39 -18.12
N ALA A 293 3.32 -33.07 -16.87
CA ALA A 293 3.95 -34.00 -15.93
C ALA A 293 2.92 -34.99 -15.32
N PRO A 294 3.28 -36.23 -15.05
CA PRO A 294 2.42 -37.17 -14.32
C PRO A 294 2.21 -36.69 -12.87
N ALA A 295 1.09 -37.06 -12.27
CA ALA A 295 0.84 -36.84 -10.85
C ALA A 295 1.62 -37.89 -10.01
N SER A 296 1.86 -37.55 -8.72
CA SER A 296 2.52 -38.45 -7.76
C SER A 296 1.79 -39.79 -7.60
N ARG A 297 0.49 -39.74 -7.71
CA ARG A 297 -0.40 -40.92 -7.65
C ARG A 297 -1.60 -40.67 -8.56
N GLU A 298 -1.86 -41.61 -9.45
CA GLU A 298 -3.10 -41.64 -10.22
C GLU A 298 -4.25 -42.05 -9.31
N LEU A 299 -5.35 -41.37 -9.39
CA LEU A 299 -6.57 -41.69 -8.67
C LEU A 299 -7.51 -42.48 -9.60
N PRO A 300 -8.31 -43.43 -9.08
CA PRO A 300 -9.29 -44.15 -9.91
C PRO A 300 -10.27 -43.15 -10.57
N GLU A 301 -10.64 -43.45 -11.82
CA GLU A 301 -11.66 -42.67 -12.53
C GLU A 301 -13.05 -42.83 -11.88
N ASP A 302 -13.34 -44.04 -11.36
CA ASP A 302 -14.58 -44.37 -10.65
C ASP A 302 -14.47 -44.11 -9.13
N ILE A 303 -14.34 -42.87 -8.75
CA ILE A 303 -14.36 -42.49 -7.34
C ILE A 303 -15.77 -42.62 -6.81
N SER A 304 -15.93 -43.37 -5.71
CA SER A 304 -17.21 -43.55 -5.02
C SER A 304 -17.68 -42.22 -4.42
N LEU A 305 -18.60 -41.55 -5.12
CA LEU A 305 -19.22 -40.30 -4.68
C LEU A 305 -19.99 -40.49 -3.38
N VAL A 306 -20.60 -41.69 -3.16
CA VAL A 306 -21.31 -42.01 -1.93
C VAL A 306 -20.38 -41.98 -0.72
N GLU A 307 -19.10 -42.41 -0.90
CA GLU A 307 -18.09 -42.33 0.16
C GLU A 307 -17.66 -40.90 0.42
N ILE A 308 -17.46 -40.09 -0.64
CA ILE A 308 -17.11 -38.66 -0.49
C ILE A 308 -18.24 -37.89 0.21
N GLU A 309 -19.49 -38.11 -0.19
CA GLU A 309 -20.67 -37.52 0.47
C GLU A 309 -20.78 -37.94 1.93
N LYS A 310 -20.47 -39.20 2.23
CA LYS A 310 -20.46 -39.73 3.61
C LYS A 310 -19.33 -39.11 4.44
N LEU A 311 -18.14 -38.96 3.87
CA LEU A 311 -16.97 -38.36 4.55
C LEU A 311 -17.14 -36.87 4.77
N SER A 312 -17.69 -36.14 3.80
CA SER A 312 -17.92 -34.69 3.89
C SER A 312 -19.20 -34.30 4.60
N GLY A 313 -20.16 -35.23 4.71
CA GLY A 313 -21.52 -34.96 5.23
C GLY A 313 -22.38 -34.09 4.30
N ILE A 314 -21.96 -33.91 3.05
CA ILE A 314 -22.56 -32.96 2.08
C ILE A 314 -23.03 -33.74 0.85
N ARG A 315 -24.25 -33.42 0.38
CA ARG A 315 -24.72 -33.88 -0.94
C ARG A 315 -24.35 -32.86 -2.01
N TYR A 316 -23.76 -33.33 -3.10
CA TYR A 316 -23.30 -32.50 -4.20
C TYR A 316 -24.27 -32.54 -5.38
N ASP A 317 -24.37 -31.45 -6.13
CA ASP A 317 -25.09 -31.46 -7.40
C ASP A 317 -24.18 -31.95 -8.55
N THR A 318 -24.80 -32.13 -9.73
CA THR A 318 -24.10 -32.69 -10.91
C THR A 318 -22.84 -31.92 -11.30
N VAL A 319 -22.86 -30.57 -11.26
CA VAL A 319 -21.69 -29.75 -11.61
C VAL A 319 -20.62 -29.81 -10.52
N GLN A 320 -21.03 -29.88 -9.27
CA GLN A 320 -20.13 -30.03 -8.12
C GLN A 320 -19.45 -31.41 -8.15
N ILE A 321 -20.21 -32.46 -8.50
CA ILE A 321 -19.69 -33.83 -8.70
C ILE A 321 -18.65 -33.84 -9.83
N GLU A 322 -18.97 -33.20 -10.94
CA GLU A 322 -18.02 -33.09 -12.08
C GLU A 322 -16.75 -32.37 -11.66
N ALA A 323 -16.82 -31.30 -10.86
CA ALA A 323 -15.65 -30.61 -10.35
C ALA A 323 -14.77 -31.52 -9.48
N ILE A 324 -15.38 -32.36 -8.63
CA ILE A 324 -14.65 -33.31 -7.78
C ILE A 324 -13.96 -34.37 -8.64
N ARG A 325 -14.65 -34.92 -9.65
CA ARG A 325 -14.07 -35.89 -10.60
C ARG A 325 -12.94 -35.31 -11.42
N GLN A 326 -13.11 -34.10 -11.97
CA GLN A 326 -12.03 -33.43 -12.71
C GLN A 326 -10.82 -33.12 -11.83
N ALA A 327 -11.01 -32.78 -10.56
CA ALA A 327 -9.91 -32.57 -9.63
C ALA A 327 -9.09 -33.87 -9.41
N ALA A 328 -9.70 -35.03 -9.49
CA ALA A 328 -9.03 -36.32 -9.33
C ALA A 328 -8.10 -36.63 -10.52
N THR A 329 -8.49 -36.28 -11.72
CA THR A 329 -7.75 -36.62 -12.96
C THR A 329 -6.86 -35.49 -13.44
N ALA A 330 -7.28 -34.21 -13.28
CA ALA A 330 -6.52 -33.07 -13.75
C ALA A 330 -5.25 -32.83 -12.95
N LYS A 331 -4.20 -32.43 -13.65
CA LYS A 331 -2.92 -32.04 -13.05
C LYS A 331 -2.96 -30.58 -12.56
N VAL A 332 -3.54 -29.72 -13.37
CA VAL A 332 -3.86 -28.33 -13.04
C VAL A 332 -5.34 -28.13 -13.36
N MET A 333 -6.09 -27.49 -12.47
CA MET A 333 -7.52 -27.25 -12.66
C MET A 333 -7.90 -25.87 -12.11
N VAL A 334 -8.88 -25.25 -12.73
CA VAL A 334 -9.52 -24.02 -12.22
C VAL A 334 -10.96 -24.28 -11.82
N LEU A 335 -11.31 -23.90 -10.58
CA LEU A 335 -12.68 -23.86 -10.09
C LEU A 335 -13.12 -22.40 -9.90
N THR A 336 -14.08 -21.95 -10.69
CA THR A 336 -14.59 -20.57 -10.63
C THR A 336 -16.10 -20.50 -10.44
N GLY A 337 -16.59 -19.39 -9.88
CA GLY A 337 -18.02 -19.16 -9.68
C GLY A 337 -18.27 -17.96 -8.77
N GLY A 338 -19.46 -17.39 -8.86
CA GLY A 338 -19.90 -16.25 -8.05
C GLY A 338 -20.25 -16.61 -6.60
N PRO A 339 -20.80 -15.63 -5.84
CA PRO A 339 -21.26 -15.87 -4.48
C PRO A 339 -22.46 -16.85 -4.46
N GLY A 340 -22.53 -17.69 -3.44
CA GLY A 340 -23.63 -18.64 -3.26
C GLY A 340 -23.65 -19.83 -4.23
N THR A 341 -22.61 -20.02 -5.06
CA THR A 341 -22.51 -21.16 -6.00
C THR A 341 -21.85 -22.39 -5.42
N GLY A 342 -21.35 -22.32 -4.18
CA GLY A 342 -20.82 -23.47 -3.45
C GLY A 342 -19.35 -23.78 -3.72
N LYS A 343 -18.52 -22.80 -4.09
CA LYS A 343 -17.05 -23.00 -4.25
C LYS A 343 -16.44 -23.68 -3.02
N THR A 344 -16.68 -23.14 -1.83
CA THR A 344 -16.15 -23.68 -0.57
C THR A 344 -16.62 -25.12 -0.35
N THR A 345 -17.88 -25.40 -0.65
CA THR A 345 -18.48 -26.75 -0.53
C THR A 345 -17.79 -27.76 -1.45
N VAL A 346 -17.56 -27.39 -2.71
CA VAL A 346 -16.81 -28.24 -3.66
C VAL A 346 -15.37 -28.43 -3.22
N THR A 347 -14.72 -27.36 -2.74
CA THR A 347 -13.34 -27.45 -2.21
C THR A 347 -13.25 -28.40 -1.04
N GLN A 348 -14.24 -28.43 -0.11
CA GLN A 348 -14.32 -29.40 0.97
C GLN A 348 -14.45 -30.84 0.44
N GLY A 349 -15.28 -31.06 -0.59
CA GLY A 349 -15.40 -32.36 -1.25
C GLY A 349 -14.11 -32.85 -1.90
N ILE A 350 -13.42 -31.94 -2.58
CA ILE A 350 -12.12 -32.22 -3.19
C ILE A 350 -11.07 -32.57 -2.11
N ILE A 351 -11.05 -31.84 -1.00
CA ILE A 351 -10.18 -32.13 0.14
C ILE A 351 -10.50 -33.49 0.75
N ALA A 352 -11.79 -33.79 0.98
CA ALA A 352 -12.22 -35.08 1.52
C ALA A 352 -11.79 -36.24 0.61
N MET A 353 -11.94 -36.09 -0.70
CA MET A 353 -11.47 -37.04 -1.69
C MET A 353 -9.96 -37.28 -1.59
N PHE A 354 -9.15 -36.24 -1.68
CA PHE A 354 -7.69 -36.41 -1.63
C PHE A 354 -7.20 -37.01 -0.31
N ARG A 355 -7.85 -36.64 0.82
CA ARG A 355 -7.55 -37.26 2.13
C ARG A 355 -7.90 -38.75 2.17
N ALA A 356 -9.03 -39.15 1.57
CA ALA A 356 -9.42 -40.57 1.50
C ALA A 356 -8.36 -41.42 0.77
N PHE A 357 -7.66 -40.82 -0.18
CA PHE A 357 -6.54 -41.46 -0.90
C PHE A 357 -5.17 -41.22 -0.25
N GLY A 358 -5.11 -40.67 0.97
CA GLY A 358 -3.87 -40.46 1.72
C GLY A 358 -2.93 -39.45 1.11
N GLN A 359 -3.44 -38.48 0.34
CA GLN A 359 -2.61 -37.43 -0.27
C GLN A 359 -2.35 -36.29 0.72
N LYS A 360 -1.12 -35.76 0.71
CA LYS A 360 -0.72 -34.59 1.50
C LYS A 360 -1.18 -33.30 0.80
N ILE A 361 -2.12 -32.61 1.42
CA ILE A 361 -2.75 -31.40 0.88
C ILE A 361 -2.12 -30.18 1.50
N LEU A 362 -1.75 -29.20 0.67
CA LEU A 362 -1.36 -27.85 1.06
C LEU A 362 -2.47 -26.88 0.67
N LEU A 363 -2.79 -25.98 1.60
CA LEU A 363 -3.79 -24.93 1.37
C LEU A 363 -3.13 -23.56 1.43
N ALA A 364 -3.43 -22.72 0.46
CA ALA A 364 -2.91 -21.35 0.40
C ALA A 364 -3.94 -20.33 -0.07
N ALA A 365 -3.69 -19.06 0.28
CA ALA A 365 -4.43 -17.93 -0.26
C ALA A 365 -3.51 -16.70 -0.39
N PRO A 366 -3.85 -15.70 -1.23
CA PRO A 366 -3.05 -14.48 -1.38
C PRO A 366 -2.99 -13.60 -0.12
N THR A 367 -4.04 -13.62 0.70
CA THR A 367 -4.17 -12.75 1.89
C THR A 367 -4.34 -13.57 3.17
N GLY A 368 -3.92 -13.00 4.32
CA GLY A 368 -4.07 -13.63 5.64
C GLY A 368 -5.53 -13.96 5.97
N ARG A 369 -6.45 -13.06 5.65
CA ARG A 369 -7.88 -13.26 5.88
C ARG A 369 -8.49 -14.39 5.05
N ALA A 370 -8.12 -14.48 3.78
CA ALA A 370 -8.58 -15.58 2.94
C ALA A 370 -8.02 -16.91 3.44
N ALA A 371 -6.73 -16.96 3.84
CA ALA A 371 -6.13 -18.15 4.43
C ALA A 371 -6.83 -18.57 5.73
N LYS A 372 -7.09 -17.62 6.66
CA LYS A 372 -7.81 -17.92 7.89
C LYS A 372 -9.20 -18.45 7.62
N ARG A 373 -9.94 -17.83 6.69
CA ARG A 373 -11.27 -18.27 6.29
C ARG A 373 -11.28 -19.68 5.70
N MET A 374 -10.25 -19.99 4.90
CA MET A 374 -10.07 -21.33 4.35
C MET A 374 -9.77 -22.36 5.46
N THR A 375 -8.96 -22.00 6.46
CA THR A 375 -8.72 -22.84 7.65
C THR A 375 -10.02 -23.11 8.42
N GLU A 376 -10.82 -22.08 8.70
CA GLU A 376 -12.10 -22.20 9.41
C GLU A 376 -13.09 -23.08 8.63
N ALA A 377 -13.14 -22.95 7.32
CA ALA A 377 -14.05 -23.70 6.47
C ALA A 377 -13.66 -25.18 6.30
N THR A 378 -12.36 -25.48 6.24
CA THR A 378 -11.85 -26.81 5.90
C THR A 378 -11.34 -27.63 7.09
N GLY A 379 -11.05 -26.96 8.21
CA GLY A 379 -10.41 -27.55 9.38
C GLY A 379 -8.91 -27.89 9.16
N LEU A 380 -8.32 -27.51 8.02
CA LEU A 380 -6.91 -27.70 7.71
C LEU A 380 -6.18 -26.36 7.73
N GLU A 381 -4.94 -26.36 8.21
CA GLU A 381 -4.13 -25.13 8.20
C GLU A 381 -3.92 -24.63 6.76
N SER A 382 -4.35 -23.40 6.51
CA SER A 382 -4.07 -22.66 5.28
C SER A 382 -3.11 -21.52 5.57
N LYS A 383 -2.14 -21.29 4.68
CA LYS A 383 -1.12 -20.24 4.81
C LYS A 383 -1.30 -19.19 3.73
N THR A 384 -0.80 -17.96 3.96
CA THR A 384 -0.62 -17.06 2.84
C THR A 384 0.42 -17.63 1.88
N ILE A 385 0.31 -17.32 0.57
CA ILE A 385 1.31 -17.77 -0.42
C ILE A 385 2.70 -17.34 0.01
N HIS A 386 2.88 -16.10 0.50
CA HIS A 386 4.16 -15.62 1.00
C HIS A 386 4.70 -16.47 2.16
N ARG A 387 3.84 -16.85 3.11
CA ARG A 387 4.23 -17.70 4.25
C ARG A 387 4.49 -19.14 3.82
N LEU A 388 3.72 -19.67 2.87
CA LEU A 388 3.95 -20.98 2.29
C LEU A 388 5.29 -21.06 1.58
N LEU A 389 5.69 -19.98 0.88
CA LEU A 389 6.96 -19.86 0.18
C LEU A 389 8.11 -19.36 1.07
N GLU A 390 7.88 -19.15 2.38
CA GLU A 390 8.88 -18.71 3.36
C GLU A 390 9.62 -17.44 2.89
N PHE A 391 8.87 -16.38 2.56
CA PHE A 391 9.45 -15.13 2.12
C PHE A 391 10.24 -14.44 3.23
N LYS A 392 11.53 -14.13 2.98
CA LYS A 392 12.45 -13.42 3.89
C LYS A 392 13.13 -12.26 3.17
N PRO A 393 12.85 -11.00 3.53
CA PRO A 393 13.63 -9.87 3.02
C PRO A 393 15.05 -9.84 3.61
N PRO A 394 16.11 -9.53 2.84
CA PRO A 394 16.10 -9.26 1.40
C PRO A 394 16.24 -10.53 0.53
N GLU A 395 16.42 -11.73 1.13
CA GLU A 395 16.78 -12.98 0.41
C GLU A 395 15.66 -13.49 -0.50
N GLY A 396 14.41 -13.02 -0.31
CA GLY A 396 13.26 -13.43 -1.10
C GLY A 396 12.62 -14.76 -0.67
N TYR A 397 12.02 -15.50 -1.62
CA TYR A 397 11.32 -16.74 -1.36
C TYR A 397 12.30 -17.89 -1.18
N GLN A 398 12.23 -18.58 -0.02
CA GLN A 398 13.10 -19.71 0.31
C GLN A 398 12.61 -21.02 -0.33
N LYS A 399 11.29 -21.14 -0.59
CA LYS A 399 10.73 -22.23 -1.39
C LYS A 399 10.78 -21.86 -2.87
N ASN A 400 11.50 -22.70 -3.65
CA ASN A 400 11.78 -22.48 -5.06
C ASN A 400 12.10 -23.82 -5.76
N GLU A 401 12.74 -23.82 -6.93
CA GLU A 401 13.09 -25.05 -7.68
C GLU A 401 14.10 -25.94 -6.96
N GLU A 402 15.00 -25.34 -6.18
CA GLU A 402 16.05 -26.06 -5.43
C GLU A 402 15.52 -26.58 -4.08
N ASN A 403 14.51 -25.88 -3.51
CA ASN A 403 13.86 -26.26 -2.26
C ASN A 403 12.33 -26.24 -2.44
N PRO A 404 11.75 -27.24 -3.15
CA PRO A 404 10.33 -27.25 -3.50
C PRO A 404 9.41 -27.47 -2.29
N LEU A 405 8.13 -27.24 -2.51
CA LEU A 405 7.08 -27.56 -1.55
C LEU A 405 6.95 -29.09 -1.39
N GLU A 406 6.62 -29.53 -0.18
CA GLU A 406 6.42 -30.93 0.15
C GLU A 406 4.94 -31.27 0.27
N GLY A 407 4.35 -31.85 -0.74
CA GLY A 407 2.96 -32.25 -0.78
C GLY A 407 2.59 -32.89 -2.11
N ASP A 408 1.36 -33.42 -2.20
CA ASP A 408 0.83 -34.04 -3.39
C ASP A 408 -0.15 -33.10 -4.13
N VAL A 409 -0.83 -32.25 -3.39
CA VAL A 409 -1.87 -31.34 -3.91
C VAL A 409 -1.73 -29.97 -3.26
N LEU A 410 -1.69 -28.92 -4.06
CA LEU A 410 -1.79 -27.53 -3.63
C LEU A 410 -3.14 -26.96 -4.08
N ILE A 411 -3.93 -26.46 -3.13
CA ILE A 411 -5.19 -25.74 -3.39
C ILE A 411 -4.98 -24.28 -3.03
N VAL A 412 -5.21 -23.38 -3.98
CA VAL A 412 -5.06 -21.94 -3.80
C VAL A 412 -6.42 -21.27 -3.96
N ASP A 413 -6.94 -20.70 -2.87
CA ASP A 413 -8.19 -19.93 -2.88
C ASP A 413 -7.95 -18.45 -3.20
N GLU A 414 -8.99 -17.73 -3.61
CA GLU A 414 -8.95 -16.32 -4.05
C GLU A 414 -7.88 -16.09 -5.14
N ALA A 415 -7.72 -17.04 -6.06
CA ALA A 415 -6.69 -17.02 -7.10
C ALA A 415 -6.81 -15.82 -8.06
N SER A 416 -7.96 -15.14 -8.13
CA SER A 416 -8.14 -13.88 -8.88
C SER A 416 -7.25 -12.72 -8.41
N MET A 417 -6.76 -12.80 -7.17
CA MET A 417 -5.89 -11.77 -6.57
C MET A 417 -4.40 -12.01 -6.85
N ILE A 418 -4.02 -13.09 -7.49
CA ILE A 418 -2.61 -13.44 -7.75
C ILE A 418 -2.10 -12.70 -8.98
N ASP A 419 -1.07 -11.88 -8.80
CA ASP A 419 -0.36 -11.23 -9.91
C ASP A 419 0.68 -12.15 -10.56
N ILE A 420 1.29 -11.69 -11.66
CA ILE A 420 2.21 -12.51 -12.45
C ILE A 420 3.51 -12.84 -11.71
N ILE A 421 4.02 -11.93 -10.89
CA ILE A 421 5.24 -12.12 -10.10
C ILE A 421 5.02 -13.20 -9.04
N LEU A 422 3.91 -13.09 -8.29
CA LEU A 422 3.56 -14.04 -7.24
C LEU A 422 3.24 -15.43 -7.83
N MET A 423 2.54 -15.48 -8.98
CA MET A 423 2.26 -16.74 -9.66
C MET A 423 3.55 -17.43 -10.12
N ASN A 424 4.46 -16.68 -10.73
CA ASN A 424 5.76 -17.24 -11.15
C ASN A 424 6.56 -17.79 -9.95
N SER A 425 6.56 -17.05 -8.83
CA SER A 425 7.23 -17.47 -7.60
C SER A 425 6.60 -18.75 -7.02
N LEU A 426 5.27 -18.83 -7.01
CA LEU A 426 4.53 -19.99 -6.56
C LEU A 426 4.85 -21.22 -7.44
N LEU A 427 4.80 -21.06 -8.76
CA LEU A 427 5.07 -22.14 -9.70
C LEU A 427 6.53 -22.63 -9.66
N LYS A 428 7.49 -21.79 -9.26
CA LYS A 428 8.87 -22.20 -9.01
C LYS A 428 8.98 -23.19 -7.86
N ALA A 429 8.14 -23.07 -6.87
CA ALA A 429 8.17 -23.92 -5.68
C ALA A 429 7.34 -25.21 -5.82
N ILE A 430 6.48 -25.31 -6.84
CA ILE A 430 5.64 -26.51 -7.07
C ILE A 430 6.47 -27.59 -7.78
N PRO A 431 6.71 -28.76 -7.15
CA PRO A 431 7.40 -29.86 -7.81
C PRO A 431 6.55 -30.49 -8.92
N SER A 432 7.18 -31.10 -9.91
CA SER A 432 6.50 -31.61 -11.09
C SER A 432 5.41 -32.67 -10.80
N HIS A 433 5.51 -33.40 -9.71
CA HIS A 433 4.52 -34.41 -9.32
C HIS A 433 3.26 -33.84 -8.64
N MET A 434 3.31 -32.63 -8.07
CA MET A 434 2.22 -32.02 -7.32
C MET A 434 1.07 -31.57 -8.23
N ARG A 435 -0.17 -31.74 -7.79
CA ARG A 435 -1.37 -31.18 -8.44
C ARG A 435 -1.60 -29.73 -8.00
N LEU A 436 -2.14 -28.91 -8.87
CA LEU A 436 -2.49 -27.53 -8.58
C LEU A 436 -3.97 -27.26 -8.85
N LEU A 437 -4.73 -26.87 -7.83
CA LEU A 437 -6.10 -26.40 -7.95
C LEU A 437 -6.16 -24.90 -7.64
N LEU A 438 -6.60 -24.10 -8.61
CA LEU A 438 -6.85 -22.68 -8.46
C LEU A 438 -8.35 -22.44 -8.26
N VAL A 439 -8.73 -21.88 -7.12
CA VAL A 439 -10.11 -21.55 -6.77
C VAL A 439 -10.25 -20.03 -6.76
N GLY A 440 -11.27 -19.47 -7.40
CA GLY A 440 -11.46 -18.04 -7.42
C GLY A 440 -12.73 -17.60 -8.12
N ASP A 441 -12.97 -16.31 -8.14
CA ASP A 441 -14.07 -15.67 -8.82
C ASP A 441 -13.53 -14.71 -9.89
N ILE A 442 -13.67 -15.12 -11.15
CA ILE A 442 -13.13 -14.37 -12.31
C ILE A 442 -13.80 -13.01 -12.51
N ASP A 443 -15.00 -12.83 -11.93
CA ASP A 443 -15.81 -11.62 -12.11
C ASP A 443 -15.53 -10.56 -11.03
N GLN A 444 -14.76 -10.92 -9.98
CA GLN A 444 -14.25 -9.98 -8.99
C GLN A 444 -13.13 -9.10 -9.58
N LEU A 445 -12.70 -8.10 -8.79
CA LEU A 445 -11.54 -7.31 -9.14
C LEU A 445 -10.30 -8.20 -9.34
N PRO A 446 -9.50 -7.97 -10.38
CA PRO A 446 -8.26 -8.68 -10.59
C PRO A 446 -7.21 -8.34 -9.51
N SER A 447 -6.04 -8.95 -9.60
CA SER A 447 -4.88 -8.63 -8.75
C SER A 447 -4.56 -7.13 -8.75
N VAL A 448 -4.05 -6.61 -7.64
CA VAL A 448 -3.54 -5.22 -7.58
C VAL A 448 -2.28 -5.10 -8.43
N GLY A 449 -1.37 -6.09 -8.39
CA GLY A 449 -0.18 -6.15 -9.23
C GLY A 449 -0.47 -6.51 -10.69
N ALA A 450 0.58 -6.43 -11.51
CA ALA A 450 0.51 -6.62 -12.95
C ALA A 450 0.12 -8.05 -13.36
N GLY A 451 -0.64 -8.16 -14.45
CA GLY A 451 -1.13 -9.41 -15.03
C GLY A 451 -2.62 -9.67 -14.74
N ASN A 452 -3.17 -10.61 -15.48
CA ASN A 452 -4.56 -11.09 -15.32
C ASN A 452 -4.58 -12.63 -15.28
N VAL A 453 -3.78 -13.16 -14.35
CA VAL A 453 -3.30 -14.55 -14.36
C VAL A 453 -4.43 -15.56 -14.41
N LEU A 454 -5.42 -15.47 -13.51
CA LEU A 454 -6.53 -16.45 -13.49
C LEU A 454 -7.33 -16.42 -14.79
N ARG A 455 -7.62 -15.23 -15.31
CA ARG A 455 -8.34 -15.06 -16.58
C ARG A 455 -7.54 -15.59 -17.76
N ASP A 456 -6.25 -15.25 -17.82
CA ASP A 456 -5.36 -15.70 -18.89
C ASP A 456 -5.22 -17.23 -18.92
N ILE A 457 -5.16 -17.87 -17.76
CA ILE A 457 -5.14 -19.36 -17.64
C ILE A 457 -6.46 -19.94 -18.17
N ILE A 458 -7.60 -19.40 -17.76
CA ILE A 458 -8.93 -19.82 -18.22
C ILE A 458 -9.06 -19.65 -19.74
N ASP A 459 -8.73 -18.46 -20.23
CA ASP A 459 -8.92 -18.09 -21.63
C ASP A 459 -7.89 -18.76 -22.57
N SER A 460 -6.81 -19.34 -22.02
CA SER A 460 -5.84 -20.15 -22.78
C SER A 460 -6.42 -21.48 -23.29
N GLY A 461 -7.46 -22.00 -22.62
CA GLY A 461 -8.05 -23.32 -22.92
C GLY A 461 -7.14 -24.52 -22.63
N GLN A 462 -5.99 -24.32 -21.98
CA GLN A 462 -5.01 -25.40 -21.71
C GLN A 462 -5.26 -26.12 -20.38
N VAL A 463 -6.13 -25.60 -19.55
CA VAL A 463 -6.42 -26.09 -18.20
C VAL A 463 -7.92 -26.39 -18.10
N PRO A 464 -8.33 -27.54 -17.54
CA PRO A 464 -9.72 -27.81 -17.23
C PRO A 464 -10.33 -26.74 -16.30
N VAL A 465 -11.49 -26.24 -16.66
CA VAL A 465 -12.19 -25.16 -15.93
C VAL A 465 -13.60 -25.62 -15.61
N VAL A 466 -13.94 -25.68 -14.32
CA VAL A 466 -15.32 -25.86 -13.89
C VAL A 466 -15.90 -24.54 -13.42
N ARG A 467 -16.98 -24.13 -14.06
CA ARG A 467 -17.73 -22.90 -13.72
C ARG A 467 -19.00 -23.27 -12.95
N LEU A 468 -19.05 -22.89 -11.67
CA LEU A 468 -20.23 -23.05 -10.83
C LEU A 468 -21.20 -21.87 -11.10
N THR A 469 -22.29 -22.15 -11.78
CA THR A 469 -23.30 -21.13 -12.16
C THR A 469 -24.59 -21.24 -11.36
N LYS A 470 -24.86 -22.42 -10.75
CA LYS A 470 -26.08 -22.66 -10.01
C LYS A 470 -26.03 -22.00 -8.63
N ILE A 471 -26.99 -21.11 -8.36
CA ILE A 471 -27.20 -20.49 -7.07
C ILE A 471 -28.05 -21.43 -6.22
N PHE A 472 -27.55 -21.84 -5.04
CA PHE A 472 -28.27 -22.75 -4.16
C PHE A 472 -29.43 -22.06 -3.47
N ARG A 473 -30.48 -22.88 -3.10
CA ARG A 473 -31.76 -22.40 -2.55
C ARG A 473 -31.57 -21.40 -1.39
N GLN A 474 -30.67 -21.66 -0.46
CA GLN A 474 -30.38 -20.74 0.65
C GLN A 474 -29.85 -19.39 0.17
N ALA A 475 -29.04 -19.37 -0.88
CA ALA A 475 -28.49 -18.16 -1.47
C ALA A 475 -29.49 -17.43 -2.38
N GLN A 476 -30.50 -18.15 -2.94
CA GLN A 476 -31.56 -17.54 -3.75
C GLN A 476 -32.50 -16.63 -2.94
N SER A 477 -32.60 -16.83 -1.63
CA SER A 477 -33.35 -15.94 -0.75
C SER A 477 -32.63 -14.64 -0.42
N SER A 478 -31.31 -14.57 -0.67
CA SER A 478 -30.48 -13.37 -0.45
C SER A 478 -30.57 -12.44 -1.64
N ARG A 479 -31.06 -11.23 -1.40
CA ARG A 479 -31.07 -10.17 -2.43
C ARG A 479 -29.67 -9.65 -2.73
N ILE A 480 -28.73 -9.73 -1.78
CA ILE A 480 -27.31 -9.44 -2.01
C ILE A 480 -26.77 -10.34 -3.12
N VAL A 481 -26.94 -11.67 -2.96
CA VAL A 481 -26.46 -12.66 -3.93
C VAL A 481 -27.13 -12.48 -5.28
N MET A 482 -28.46 -12.37 -5.31
CA MET A 482 -29.22 -12.20 -6.55
C MET A 482 -28.86 -10.88 -7.25
N SER A 483 -28.64 -9.79 -6.50
CA SER A 483 -28.21 -8.52 -7.08
C SER A 483 -26.81 -8.60 -7.66
N ALA A 484 -25.88 -9.29 -6.98
CA ALA A 484 -24.53 -9.51 -7.51
C ALA A 484 -24.55 -10.26 -8.84
N HIS A 485 -25.33 -11.34 -8.96
CA HIS A 485 -25.48 -12.07 -10.22
C HIS A 485 -26.12 -11.22 -11.33
N ARG A 486 -27.20 -10.47 -11.02
CA ARG A 486 -27.82 -9.57 -11.98
C ARG A 486 -26.85 -8.50 -12.48
N ILE A 487 -26.07 -7.90 -11.58
CA ILE A 487 -25.05 -6.92 -11.94
C ILE A 487 -24.00 -7.54 -12.85
N ASN A 488 -23.54 -8.73 -12.54
CA ASN A 488 -22.56 -9.45 -13.36
C ASN A 488 -23.08 -9.73 -14.78
N GLU A 489 -24.36 -10.06 -14.91
CA GLU A 489 -25.06 -10.22 -16.20
C GLU A 489 -25.36 -8.88 -16.89
N GLY A 490 -24.99 -7.73 -16.33
CA GLY A 490 -25.30 -6.40 -16.88
C GLY A 490 -26.73 -5.93 -16.65
N LYS A 491 -27.48 -6.64 -15.80
CA LYS A 491 -28.86 -6.32 -15.44
C LYS A 491 -28.92 -5.44 -14.20
N PHE A 492 -29.89 -4.52 -14.18
CA PHE A 492 -30.11 -3.66 -13.01
C PHE A 492 -30.64 -4.47 -11.83
N PRO A 493 -30.07 -4.33 -10.61
CA PRO A 493 -30.55 -5.04 -9.42
C PRO A 493 -31.92 -4.56 -8.99
N ASP A 494 -32.61 -5.36 -8.18
CA ASP A 494 -33.84 -4.92 -7.52
C ASP A 494 -33.48 -4.02 -6.31
N ILE A 495 -33.75 -2.74 -6.44
CA ILE A 495 -33.45 -1.70 -5.42
C ILE A 495 -34.68 -1.33 -4.56
N SER A 496 -35.76 -2.09 -4.64
CA SER A 496 -36.94 -1.86 -3.79
C SER A 496 -36.60 -2.17 -2.32
N ASN A 497 -36.85 -1.23 -1.42
CA ASN A 497 -36.65 -1.41 0.01
C ASN A 497 -37.88 -2.11 0.61
N GLY A 498 -37.77 -3.41 0.85
CA GLY A 498 -38.86 -4.22 1.46
C GLY A 498 -38.60 -4.52 2.93
N GLN A 499 -39.61 -5.00 3.62
CA GLN A 499 -39.44 -5.61 4.94
C GLN A 499 -38.69 -6.94 4.78
N ASN A 500 -37.76 -7.24 5.70
CA ASN A 500 -36.94 -8.46 5.71
C ASN A 500 -35.99 -8.63 4.50
N THR A 501 -35.49 -7.53 3.93
CA THR A 501 -34.43 -7.58 2.90
C THR A 501 -33.04 -7.50 3.53
N ASP A 502 -32.08 -8.18 2.91
CA ASP A 502 -30.65 -8.07 3.23
C ASP A 502 -29.92 -7.04 2.36
N PHE A 503 -30.63 -6.40 1.39
CA PHE A 503 -30.11 -5.38 0.48
C PHE A 503 -31.00 -4.14 0.50
N PHE A 504 -30.43 -3.01 0.90
CA PHE A 504 -31.09 -1.71 0.89
C PHE A 504 -30.40 -0.75 -0.07
N PHE A 505 -31.19 0.03 -0.80
CA PHE A 505 -30.70 1.14 -1.61
C PHE A 505 -31.28 2.46 -1.08
N LEU A 506 -30.42 3.36 -0.65
CA LEU A 506 -30.79 4.72 -0.25
C LEU A 506 -30.35 5.68 -1.37
N GLU A 507 -31.33 6.31 -2.00
CA GLU A 507 -31.09 7.22 -3.12
C GLU A 507 -30.56 8.56 -2.61
N ASP A 508 -29.38 8.94 -3.06
CA ASP A 508 -28.72 10.20 -2.72
C ASP A 508 -27.70 10.57 -3.80
N ASP A 509 -27.62 11.85 -4.17
CA ASP A 509 -26.66 12.35 -5.15
C ASP A 509 -25.66 13.35 -4.53
N ASP A 510 -25.93 13.82 -3.28
CA ASP A 510 -25.07 14.78 -2.58
C ASP A 510 -24.01 14.06 -1.75
N PRO A 511 -22.70 14.32 -1.98
CA PRO A 511 -21.64 13.67 -1.24
C PRO A 511 -21.61 13.97 0.26
N GLU A 512 -21.93 15.24 0.66
CA GLU A 512 -21.92 15.64 2.07
C GLU A 512 -23.11 15.00 2.83
N HIS A 513 -24.27 14.99 2.20
CA HIS A 513 -25.45 14.33 2.76
C HIS A 513 -25.24 12.82 2.85
N THR A 514 -24.66 12.19 1.81
CA THR A 514 -24.30 10.78 1.84
C THR A 514 -23.32 10.45 2.98
N ALA A 515 -22.30 11.29 3.21
CA ALA A 515 -21.36 11.12 4.31
C ALA A 515 -22.08 11.19 5.67
N ALA A 516 -22.98 12.15 5.85
CA ALA A 516 -23.79 12.27 7.07
C ALA A 516 -24.70 11.05 7.30
N GLN A 517 -25.34 10.54 6.25
CA GLN A 517 -26.14 9.30 6.32
C GLN A 517 -25.29 8.10 6.71
N ILE A 518 -24.09 7.94 6.16
CA ILE A 518 -23.16 6.84 6.52
C ILE A 518 -22.83 6.91 8.01
N ILE A 519 -22.52 8.09 8.53
CA ILE A 519 -22.22 8.28 9.96
C ILE A 519 -23.41 7.89 10.83
N ASP A 520 -24.62 8.33 10.48
CA ASP A 520 -25.85 8.00 11.24
C ASP A 520 -26.14 6.48 11.18
N LEU A 521 -25.96 5.85 10.03
CA LEU A 521 -26.12 4.41 9.89
C LEU A 521 -25.14 3.64 10.78
N VAL A 522 -23.86 4.00 10.77
CA VAL A 522 -22.80 3.30 11.52
C VAL A 522 -22.95 3.55 13.03
N LYS A 523 -23.24 4.78 13.42
CA LYS A 523 -23.29 5.18 14.84
C LYS A 523 -24.58 4.71 15.53
N ARG A 524 -25.74 4.84 14.87
CA ARG A 524 -27.05 4.75 15.51
C ARG A 524 -27.98 3.73 14.88
N ARG A 525 -28.28 3.86 13.58
CA ARG A 525 -29.40 3.13 12.96
C ARG A 525 -29.14 1.63 12.88
N LEU A 526 -28.00 1.21 12.34
CA LEU A 526 -27.69 -0.22 12.18
C LEU A 526 -27.42 -0.92 13.52
N PRO A 527 -26.64 -0.35 14.46
CA PRO A 527 -26.48 -0.95 15.78
C PRO A 527 -27.80 -1.15 16.52
N LYS A 528 -28.69 -0.17 16.46
CA LYS A 528 -30.01 -0.26 17.12
C LYS A 528 -30.94 -1.26 16.43
N ALA A 529 -31.04 -1.22 15.10
CA ALA A 529 -31.97 -2.07 14.33
C ALA A 529 -31.60 -3.55 14.36
N TYR A 530 -30.30 -3.85 14.27
CA TYR A 530 -29.80 -5.23 14.17
C TYR A 530 -29.15 -5.75 15.45
N ARG A 531 -29.10 -4.96 16.52
CA ARG A 531 -28.47 -5.28 17.82
C ARG A 531 -27.05 -5.78 17.68
N VAL A 532 -26.25 -5.09 16.87
CA VAL A 532 -24.86 -5.43 16.59
C VAL A 532 -23.92 -4.30 17.05
N PRO A 533 -22.69 -4.62 17.45
CA PRO A 533 -21.70 -3.60 17.74
C PRO A 533 -21.26 -2.90 16.43
N THR A 534 -20.77 -1.67 16.55
CA THR A 534 -20.24 -0.90 15.42
C THR A 534 -19.07 -1.60 14.71
N SER A 535 -18.33 -2.46 15.43
CA SER A 535 -17.26 -3.29 14.87
C SER A 535 -17.74 -4.31 13.83
N SER A 536 -19.03 -4.68 13.82
CA SER A 536 -19.64 -5.57 12.81
C SER A 536 -19.98 -4.85 11.51
N ILE A 537 -19.86 -3.53 11.46
CA ILE A 537 -20.21 -2.70 10.32
C ILE A 537 -18.92 -2.23 9.63
N GLN A 538 -18.81 -2.45 8.33
CA GLN A 538 -17.72 -1.97 7.52
C GLN A 538 -18.22 -1.01 6.45
N VAL A 539 -17.60 0.17 6.37
CA VAL A 539 -17.83 1.07 5.24
C VAL A 539 -16.83 0.74 4.14
N LEU A 540 -17.33 0.47 2.93
CA LEU A 540 -16.53 0.20 1.72
C LEU A 540 -16.76 1.31 0.71
N THR A 541 -15.71 1.98 0.26
CA THR A 541 -15.82 3.06 -0.71
C THR A 541 -14.94 2.82 -1.93
N PRO A 542 -15.32 3.30 -3.12
CA PRO A 542 -14.51 3.15 -4.32
C PRO A 542 -13.16 3.86 -4.26
N MET A 543 -13.05 4.97 -3.50
CA MET A 543 -11.90 5.87 -3.54
C MET A 543 -11.30 6.14 -2.17
N GLN A 544 -9.99 6.43 -2.14
CA GLN A 544 -9.30 6.84 -0.91
C GLN A 544 -9.57 8.29 -0.55
N ARG A 545 -9.65 9.18 -1.55
CA ARG A 545 -9.81 10.64 -1.39
C ARG A 545 -11.24 11.08 -1.72
N GLY A 546 -11.60 12.30 -1.32
CA GLY A 546 -12.92 12.91 -1.55
C GLY A 546 -13.81 12.87 -0.30
N VAL A 547 -14.97 13.51 -0.40
CA VAL A 547 -15.93 13.66 0.71
C VAL A 547 -16.36 12.30 1.27
N VAL A 548 -16.71 11.37 0.41
CA VAL A 548 -17.07 9.99 0.76
C VAL A 548 -15.91 9.00 0.50
N GLY A 549 -14.67 9.49 0.46
CA GLY A 549 -13.46 8.69 0.37
C GLY A 549 -13.08 8.09 1.74
N ALA A 550 -12.33 6.98 1.71
CA ALA A 550 -11.98 6.24 2.94
C ALA A 550 -11.26 7.11 3.98
N ALA A 551 -10.37 8.00 3.56
CA ALA A 551 -9.62 8.86 4.49
C ALA A 551 -10.54 9.82 5.26
N ASN A 552 -11.46 10.50 4.58
CA ASN A 552 -12.39 11.42 5.22
C ASN A 552 -13.43 10.68 6.06
N LEU A 553 -14.00 9.59 5.54
CA LEU A 553 -14.98 8.79 6.28
C LEU A 553 -14.37 8.19 7.55
N ASN A 554 -13.13 7.74 7.53
CA ASN A 554 -12.44 7.26 8.73
C ASN A 554 -12.38 8.33 9.82
N ARG A 555 -12.00 9.58 9.46
CA ARG A 555 -11.96 10.69 10.40
C ARG A 555 -13.36 11.01 10.98
N LEU A 556 -14.35 11.13 10.11
CA LEU A 556 -15.72 11.48 10.51
C LEU A 556 -16.37 10.40 11.38
N ILE A 557 -16.19 9.12 11.00
CA ILE A 557 -16.73 7.99 11.76
C ILE A 557 -16.00 7.86 13.10
N GLN A 558 -14.68 8.01 13.14
CA GLN A 558 -13.91 8.02 14.40
C GLN A 558 -14.46 9.08 15.37
N GLU A 559 -14.62 10.31 14.91
CA GLU A 559 -15.17 11.42 15.73
C GLU A 559 -16.57 11.11 16.25
N ALA A 560 -17.40 10.46 15.43
CA ALA A 560 -18.78 10.15 15.78
C ALA A 560 -18.93 8.92 16.70
N VAL A 561 -18.13 7.87 16.50
CA VAL A 561 -18.28 6.58 17.19
C VAL A 561 -17.34 6.47 18.39
N ASN A 562 -16.16 7.07 18.32
CA ASN A 562 -15.15 7.04 19.36
C ASN A 562 -14.68 8.47 19.72
N PRO A 563 -15.51 9.28 20.40
CA PRO A 563 -15.20 10.68 20.75
C PRO A 563 -14.20 10.81 21.93
N THR A 564 -13.47 9.77 22.25
CA THR A 564 -12.47 9.78 23.34
C THR A 564 -11.28 10.69 23.00
N GLU A 565 -10.44 10.99 23.99
CA GLU A 565 -9.26 11.82 23.81
C GLU A 565 -8.28 11.23 22.80
N VAL A 566 -7.65 12.11 22.02
CA VAL A 566 -6.56 11.71 21.10
C VAL A 566 -5.30 11.49 21.89
N LEU A 567 -4.79 10.27 21.89
CA LEU A 567 -3.63 9.87 22.67
C LEU A 567 -2.32 10.00 21.88
N LEU A 568 -2.30 9.55 20.63
CA LEU A 568 -1.12 9.65 19.77
C LEU A 568 -1.48 10.24 18.40
N ARG A 569 -0.52 10.97 17.81
CA ARG A 569 -0.64 11.50 16.45
C ARG A 569 0.61 11.16 15.65
N ARG A 570 0.41 10.63 14.43
CA ARG A 570 1.49 10.34 13.49
C ARG A 570 1.00 10.49 12.07
N SER A 571 1.80 11.11 11.20
CA SER A 571 1.52 11.25 9.76
C SER A 571 0.11 11.76 9.41
N GLY A 572 -0.43 12.69 10.24
CA GLY A 572 -1.77 13.27 10.06
C GLY A 572 -2.92 12.37 10.55
N LEU A 573 -2.64 11.18 11.07
CA LEU A 573 -3.59 10.32 11.75
C LEU A 573 -3.57 10.55 13.26
N SER A 574 -4.73 10.44 13.87
CA SER A 574 -4.94 10.51 15.31
C SER A 574 -5.41 9.15 15.81
N TYR A 575 -4.76 8.61 16.80
CA TYR A 575 -5.11 7.32 17.39
C TYR A 575 -5.71 7.52 18.78
N ARG A 576 -6.82 6.81 19.04
CA ARG A 576 -7.58 6.81 20.28
C ARG A 576 -7.69 5.40 20.81
N LEU A 577 -7.90 5.26 22.11
CA LEU A 577 -8.22 3.95 22.68
C LEU A 577 -9.49 3.38 22.03
N HIS A 578 -9.50 2.09 21.73
CA HIS A 578 -10.57 1.36 21.02
C HIS A 578 -10.75 1.71 19.54
N ASP A 579 -9.86 2.51 18.94
CA ASP A 579 -9.92 2.72 17.49
C ASP A 579 -9.77 1.41 16.74
N ARG A 580 -10.51 1.33 15.63
CA ARG A 580 -10.36 0.26 14.66
C ARG A 580 -9.27 0.63 13.67
N VAL A 581 -8.23 -0.19 13.58
CA VAL A 581 -7.06 0.05 12.74
C VAL A 581 -6.79 -1.13 11.81
N MET A 582 -6.09 -0.88 10.71
CA MET A 582 -5.67 -1.88 9.73
C MET A 582 -4.17 -1.78 9.54
N GLN A 583 -3.50 -2.92 9.54
CA GLN A 583 -2.13 -3.05 9.08
C GLN A 583 -2.06 -2.82 7.57
N ILE A 584 -1.13 -1.98 7.09
CA ILE A 584 -1.00 -1.63 5.67
C ILE A 584 0.30 -2.11 5.03
N LYS A 585 1.13 -2.81 5.79
CA LYS A 585 2.36 -3.47 5.34
C LYS A 585 2.45 -4.85 5.99
N ASN A 586 3.11 -5.79 5.32
CA ASN A 586 3.43 -7.06 5.98
C ASN A 586 4.56 -6.83 6.99
N ASN A 587 4.34 -7.23 8.23
CA ASN A 587 5.37 -7.25 9.27
C ASN A 587 5.53 -8.69 9.74
N TYR A 588 6.56 -9.34 9.22
CA TYR A 588 6.80 -10.77 9.46
C TYR A 588 7.29 -11.03 10.88
N ASP A 589 8.03 -10.10 11.49
CA ASP A 589 8.53 -10.21 12.86
C ASP A 589 7.37 -10.15 13.87
N LYS A 590 6.39 -9.32 13.59
CA LYS A 590 5.17 -9.19 14.39
C LYS A 590 4.06 -10.14 13.94
N GLU A 591 4.27 -10.87 12.85
CA GLU A 591 3.31 -11.77 12.19
C GLU A 591 1.94 -11.11 11.95
N VAL A 592 1.95 -9.85 11.51
CA VAL A 592 0.75 -9.09 11.11
C VAL A 592 0.88 -8.71 9.64
N PHE A 593 -0.19 -8.88 8.89
CA PHE A 593 -0.15 -8.77 7.45
C PHE A 593 -1.01 -7.63 6.93
N ASN A 594 -0.69 -7.17 5.73
CA ASN A 594 -1.47 -6.14 5.05
C ASN A 594 -2.93 -6.56 4.93
N GLY A 595 -3.83 -5.71 5.43
CA GLY A 595 -5.27 -5.97 5.48
C GLY A 595 -5.78 -6.48 6.82
N ASP A 596 -4.92 -6.91 7.75
CA ASP A 596 -5.36 -7.33 9.08
C ASP A 596 -5.97 -6.15 9.84
N ILE A 597 -7.15 -6.37 10.41
CA ILE A 597 -7.86 -5.34 11.21
C ILE A 597 -7.77 -5.71 12.68
N GLY A 598 -7.36 -4.72 13.47
CA GLY A 598 -7.29 -4.82 14.92
C GLY A 598 -7.99 -3.66 15.62
N SER A 599 -7.95 -3.69 16.93
CA SER A 599 -8.47 -2.64 17.81
C SER A 599 -7.38 -2.17 18.77
N VAL A 600 -7.21 -0.86 18.89
CA VAL A 600 -6.29 -0.25 19.86
C VAL A 600 -6.75 -0.57 21.28
N ARG A 601 -5.91 -1.25 22.05
CA ARG A 601 -6.24 -1.68 23.41
C ARG A 601 -5.47 -0.95 24.50
N GLN A 602 -4.28 -0.48 24.18
CA GLN A 602 -3.44 0.24 25.13
C GLN A 602 -2.62 1.31 24.42
N VAL A 603 -2.41 2.42 25.08
CA VAL A 603 -1.50 3.48 24.65
C VAL A 603 -0.64 3.88 25.83
N ASP A 604 0.67 3.77 25.67
CA ASP A 604 1.67 4.22 26.62
C ASP A 604 2.24 5.56 26.15
N LEU A 605 1.91 6.63 26.86
CA LEU A 605 2.35 7.98 26.50
C LEU A 605 3.81 8.25 26.94
N GLU A 606 4.32 7.54 27.94
CA GLU A 606 5.69 7.71 28.41
C GLU A 606 6.67 7.07 27.43
N ASN A 607 6.42 5.81 27.06
CA ASN A 607 7.22 5.08 26.08
C ASN A 607 6.82 5.37 24.62
N ARG A 608 5.72 6.08 24.41
CA ARG A 608 5.15 6.43 23.09
C ARG A 608 4.85 5.20 22.24
N THR A 609 4.28 4.16 22.87
CA THR A 609 3.89 2.92 22.21
C THR A 609 2.37 2.77 22.16
N LEU A 610 1.89 1.98 21.20
CA LEU A 610 0.50 1.67 20.99
C LEU A 610 0.33 0.17 20.79
N SER A 611 -0.54 -0.47 21.60
CA SER A 611 -0.83 -1.89 21.47
C SER A 611 -2.18 -2.12 20.77
N VAL A 612 -2.14 -2.95 19.75
CA VAL A 612 -3.30 -3.33 18.92
C VAL A 612 -3.61 -4.80 19.12
N LEU A 613 -4.87 -5.12 19.37
CA LEU A 613 -5.36 -6.49 19.39
C LEU A 613 -5.83 -6.87 17.98
N PHE A 614 -5.08 -7.73 17.31
CA PHE A 614 -5.46 -8.39 16.06
C PHE A 614 -5.96 -9.80 16.39
N ASP A 615 -7.22 -10.07 16.14
CA ASP A 615 -7.90 -11.30 16.56
C ASP A 615 -7.67 -11.58 18.07
N ASP A 616 -6.83 -12.57 18.43
CA ASP A 616 -6.49 -12.93 19.81
C ASP A 616 -5.06 -12.54 20.21
N ARG A 617 -4.36 -11.75 19.38
CA ARG A 617 -2.94 -11.42 19.55
C ARG A 617 -2.74 -9.93 19.78
N MET A 618 -2.06 -9.59 20.86
CA MET A 618 -1.59 -8.23 21.16
C MET A 618 -0.29 -7.96 20.44
N VAL A 619 -0.24 -6.85 19.70
CA VAL A 619 0.95 -6.39 18.96
C VAL A 619 1.25 -4.96 19.36
N GLU A 620 2.48 -4.73 19.81
CA GLU A 620 2.97 -3.40 20.21
C GLU A 620 3.66 -2.70 19.03
N TYR A 621 3.39 -1.41 18.88
CA TYR A 621 3.99 -0.52 17.90
C TYR A 621 4.64 0.67 18.56
N ASP A 622 5.90 0.92 18.27
CA ASP A 622 6.54 2.19 18.56
C ASP A 622 5.94 3.30 17.69
N VAL A 623 6.02 4.56 18.14
CA VAL A 623 5.49 5.70 17.39
C VAL A 623 6.07 5.81 15.98
N THR A 624 7.28 5.32 15.74
CA THR A 624 7.93 5.30 14.41
C THR A 624 7.33 4.27 13.48
N GLU A 625 6.73 3.21 14.03
CA GLU A 625 6.09 2.12 13.30
C GLU A 625 4.60 2.38 13.01
N LEU A 626 4.01 3.44 13.58
CA LEU A 626 2.60 3.79 13.34
C LEU A 626 2.30 4.14 11.86
N ASP A 627 3.31 4.33 11.03
CA ASP A 627 3.16 4.47 9.58
C ASP A 627 2.73 3.14 8.92
N GLU A 628 2.78 2.02 9.63
CA GLU A 628 2.26 0.72 9.21
C GLU A 628 0.75 0.55 9.49
N LEU A 629 0.15 1.47 10.24
CA LEU A 629 -1.25 1.41 10.63
C LEU A 629 -2.07 2.53 9.96
N THR A 630 -3.34 2.24 9.70
CA THR A 630 -4.34 3.23 9.31
C THR A 630 -5.66 2.97 10.02
N LEU A 631 -6.52 3.98 10.14
CA LEU A 631 -7.89 3.77 10.63
C LEU A 631 -8.67 2.86 9.65
N ALA A 632 -9.55 2.03 10.17
CA ALA A 632 -10.25 0.99 9.43
C ALA A 632 -11.78 0.97 9.63
N TYR A 633 -12.38 2.07 10.02
CA TYR A 633 -13.85 2.23 10.01
C TYR A 633 -14.40 2.23 8.57
N ALA A 634 -13.64 2.83 7.64
CA ALA A 634 -13.87 2.80 6.22
C ALA A 634 -12.61 2.33 5.48
N THR A 635 -12.79 1.49 4.46
CA THR A 635 -11.70 1.00 3.60
C THR A 635 -12.10 1.08 2.13
N THR A 636 -11.13 1.03 1.22
CA THR A 636 -11.47 0.92 -0.20
C THR A 636 -11.90 -0.50 -0.54
N ILE A 637 -12.74 -0.64 -1.59
CA ILE A 637 -13.20 -1.95 -2.07
C ILE A 637 -11.99 -2.82 -2.44
N HIS A 638 -10.93 -2.27 -3.03
CA HIS A 638 -9.69 -3.00 -3.33
C HIS A 638 -9.05 -3.62 -2.07
N LYS A 639 -8.95 -2.84 -0.98
CA LYS A 639 -8.39 -3.34 0.29
C LYS A 639 -9.31 -4.33 1.02
N SER A 640 -10.56 -4.47 0.60
CA SER A 640 -11.50 -5.43 1.16
C SER A 640 -11.49 -6.79 0.44
N GLN A 641 -10.71 -6.95 -0.62
CA GLN A 641 -10.56 -8.23 -1.32
C GLN A 641 -10.10 -9.33 -0.35
N GLY A 642 -10.60 -10.55 -0.51
CA GLY A 642 -10.36 -11.66 0.41
C GLY A 642 -11.04 -11.55 1.77
N SER A 643 -11.74 -10.44 2.07
CA SER A 643 -12.47 -10.21 3.33
C SER A 643 -13.97 -10.25 3.11
N GLU A 644 -14.72 -10.61 4.16
CA GLU A 644 -16.16 -10.53 4.20
C GLU A 644 -16.59 -9.92 5.53
N TYR A 645 -17.70 -9.19 5.51
CA TYR A 645 -18.19 -8.46 6.68
C TYR A 645 -19.66 -8.76 6.94
N PRO A 646 -20.09 -8.83 8.20
CA PRO A 646 -21.51 -9.05 8.53
C PRO A 646 -22.41 -7.99 7.90
N ILE A 647 -22.05 -6.71 8.02
CA ILE A 647 -22.78 -5.56 7.48
C ILE A 647 -21.84 -4.67 6.69
N VAL A 648 -22.23 -4.33 5.47
CA VAL A 648 -21.51 -3.40 4.60
C VAL A 648 -22.37 -2.17 4.32
N VAL A 649 -21.78 -0.99 4.42
CA VAL A 649 -22.35 0.28 3.96
C VAL A 649 -21.44 0.81 2.84
N MET A 650 -22.02 1.09 1.66
CA MET A 650 -21.22 1.44 0.47
C MET A 650 -21.78 2.67 -0.25
N PRO A 651 -21.05 3.81 -0.28
CA PRO A 651 -21.41 4.95 -1.14
C PRO A 651 -21.10 4.66 -2.60
N LEU A 652 -22.00 5.08 -3.50
CA LEU A 652 -21.86 4.93 -4.96
C LEU A 652 -22.36 6.19 -5.67
N LEU A 653 -21.50 7.18 -5.86
CA LEU A 653 -21.81 8.49 -6.44
C LEU A 653 -21.07 8.72 -7.77
N MET A 654 -21.57 9.63 -8.58
CA MET A 654 -20.91 10.01 -9.84
C MET A 654 -19.53 10.67 -9.63
N THR A 655 -19.27 11.21 -8.44
CA THR A 655 -17.92 11.71 -8.07
C THR A 655 -16.85 10.60 -8.10
N HIS A 656 -17.27 9.34 -8.09
CA HIS A 656 -16.40 8.16 -8.20
C HIS A 656 -16.22 7.68 -9.65
N TYR A 657 -16.60 8.45 -10.67
CA TYR A 657 -16.80 7.98 -12.06
C TYR A 657 -15.62 7.17 -12.63
N VAL A 658 -14.37 7.56 -12.29
CA VAL A 658 -13.15 6.86 -12.73
C VAL A 658 -13.11 5.40 -12.24
N MET A 659 -13.68 5.14 -11.05
CA MET A 659 -13.67 3.82 -10.40
C MET A 659 -14.97 3.04 -10.62
N LEU A 660 -16.01 3.66 -11.25
CA LEU A 660 -17.30 3.03 -11.44
C LEU A 660 -17.24 1.97 -12.55
N GLN A 661 -16.82 0.76 -12.18
CA GLN A 661 -16.77 -0.41 -13.05
C GLN A 661 -17.63 -1.53 -12.48
N ARG A 662 -18.11 -2.44 -13.37
CA ARG A 662 -18.97 -3.56 -12.97
C ARG A 662 -18.31 -4.48 -11.95
N ASN A 663 -17.09 -4.88 -12.17
CA ASN A 663 -16.33 -5.77 -11.28
C ASN A 663 -16.04 -5.11 -9.91
N MET A 664 -15.81 -3.79 -9.85
CA MET A 664 -15.65 -3.05 -8.61
C MET A 664 -16.95 -3.07 -7.78
N LEU A 665 -18.08 -2.75 -8.42
CA LEU A 665 -19.40 -2.81 -7.79
C LEU A 665 -19.73 -4.23 -7.33
N TYR A 666 -19.52 -5.22 -8.19
CA TYR A 666 -19.72 -6.63 -7.89
C TYR A 666 -18.87 -7.08 -6.70
N THR A 667 -17.57 -6.75 -6.69
CA THR A 667 -16.67 -7.08 -5.59
C THR A 667 -17.15 -6.44 -4.29
N GLY A 668 -17.54 -5.16 -4.28
CA GLY A 668 -18.02 -4.47 -3.09
C GLY A 668 -19.28 -5.09 -2.51
N ILE A 669 -20.25 -5.43 -3.36
CA ILE A 669 -21.51 -6.07 -2.94
C ILE A 669 -21.26 -7.46 -2.34
N THR A 670 -20.38 -8.25 -2.95
CA THR A 670 -20.07 -9.61 -2.50
C THR A 670 -19.28 -9.67 -1.19
N ARG A 671 -18.84 -8.53 -0.64
CA ARG A 671 -18.22 -8.45 0.69
C ARG A 671 -19.23 -8.53 1.84
N ALA A 672 -20.51 -8.29 1.57
CA ALA A 672 -21.57 -8.33 2.59
C ALA A 672 -22.10 -9.75 2.81
N LYS A 673 -22.11 -10.22 4.08
CA LYS A 673 -22.67 -11.53 4.46
C LYS A 673 -24.15 -11.50 4.84
N LYS A 674 -24.56 -10.50 5.63
CA LYS A 674 -25.90 -10.45 6.23
C LYS A 674 -26.72 -9.25 5.79
N LEU A 675 -26.04 -8.12 5.54
CA LEU A 675 -26.70 -6.88 5.18
C LEU A 675 -25.80 -5.99 4.33
N LEU A 676 -26.36 -5.45 3.26
CA LEU A 676 -25.77 -4.42 2.43
C LEU A 676 -26.68 -3.20 2.41
N VAL A 677 -26.11 -2.03 2.71
CA VAL A 677 -26.74 -0.72 2.48
C VAL A 677 -25.92 0.02 1.42
N LEU A 678 -26.48 0.14 0.23
CA LEU A 678 -25.90 0.92 -0.86
C LEU A 678 -26.51 2.32 -0.83
N ILE A 679 -25.68 3.37 -0.76
CA ILE A 679 -26.13 4.75 -0.73
C ILE A 679 -25.59 5.46 -1.97
N GLY A 680 -26.47 6.01 -2.80
CA GLY A 680 -25.99 6.71 -3.96
C GLY A 680 -27.02 6.93 -5.05
N SER A 681 -26.55 7.35 -6.24
CA SER A 681 -27.46 7.65 -7.34
C SER A 681 -27.72 6.45 -8.24
N ARG A 682 -28.97 6.38 -8.75
CA ARG A 682 -29.32 5.40 -9.80
C ARG A 682 -28.46 5.60 -11.04
N LYS A 683 -28.01 6.82 -11.31
CA LYS A 683 -27.13 7.14 -12.43
C LYS A 683 -25.76 6.46 -12.24
N ALA A 684 -25.14 6.58 -11.06
CA ALA A 684 -23.87 5.94 -10.75
C ALA A 684 -23.98 4.41 -10.78
N LEU A 685 -25.07 3.85 -10.23
CA LEU A 685 -25.33 2.42 -10.25
C LEU A 685 -25.47 1.90 -11.71
N ARG A 686 -26.25 2.59 -12.54
CA ARG A 686 -26.42 2.23 -13.96
C ARG A 686 -25.12 2.37 -14.75
N TYR A 687 -24.35 3.42 -14.47
CA TYR A 687 -23.05 3.64 -15.10
C TYR A 687 -22.09 2.49 -14.75
N SER A 688 -21.96 2.14 -13.46
CA SER A 688 -21.11 1.02 -13.02
C SER A 688 -21.48 -0.31 -13.69
N ILE A 689 -22.77 -0.63 -13.77
CA ILE A 689 -23.23 -1.87 -14.39
C ILE A 689 -22.89 -1.93 -15.89
N ARG A 690 -22.99 -0.82 -16.62
CA ARG A 690 -22.70 -0.74 -18.04
C ARG A 690 -21.22 -0.66 -18.36
N ASN A 691 -20.43 -0.13 -17.44
CA ASN A 691 -18.99 0.01 -17.59
C ASN A 691 -18.30 -1.34 -17.38
N VAL A 692 -18.13 -2.07 -18.48
CA VAL A 692 -17.35 -3.31 -18.57
C VAL A 692 -15.91 -3.09 -18.99
N THR A 693 -15.50 -1.85 -19.14
CA THR A 693 -14.12 -1.49 -19.43
C THR A 693 -13.26 -1.87 -18.21
N VAL A 694 -13.10 -3.15 -18.00
CA VAL A 694 -11.85 -3.66 -17.49
C VAL A 694 -10.89 -3.16 -18.54
N THR A 695 -10.09 -2.17 -18.25
CA THR A 695 -8.96 -1.79 -19.08
C THR A 695 -8.28 -3.10 -19.41
N GLY A 696 -8.37 -3.52 -20.67
CA GLY A 696 -7.78 -4.77 -21.11
C GLY A 696 -6.32 -4.71 -20.69
N ARG A 697 -5.96 -5.50 -19.68
CA ARG A 697 -4.58 -5.53 -19.20
C ARG A 697 -3.73 -6.09 -20.31
N ASN A 698 -2.67 -5.38 -20.65
CA ASN A 698 -1.68 -5.88 -21.60
C ASN A 698 -0.95 -7.05 -20.96
N THR A 699 -1.23 -8.28 -21.39
CA THR A 699 -0.57 -9.51 -20.98
C THR A 699 -0.41 -10.44 -22.18
N LYS A 700 0.67 -11.22 -22.23
CA LYS A 700 0.87 -12.28 -23.23
C LYS A 700 0.76 -13.68 -22.62
N LEU A 701 0.43 -13.81 -21.32
CA LEU A 701 0.38 -15.13 -20.64
C LEU A 701 -0.57 -16.10 -21.33
N ARG A 702 -1.78 -15.64 -21.70
CA ARG A 702 -2.75 -16.43 -22.49
C ARG A 702 -2.12 -16.99 -23.76
N ASN A 703 -1.49 -16.12 -24.56
CA ASN A 703 -0.89 -16.50 -25.84
C ASN A 703 0.30 -17.45 -25.66
N ARG A 704 1.13 -17.21 -24.63
CA ARG A 704 2.28 -18.07 -24.28
C ARG A 704 1.84 -19.46 -23.83
N LEU A 705 0.70 -19.58 -23.16
CA LEU A 705 0.12 -20.86 -22.77
C LEU A 705 -0.46 -21.60 -23.97
N ALA A 706 -1.20 -20.94 -24.85
CA ALA A 706 -1.89 -21.53 -26.00
C ALA A 706 -0.91 -21.95 -27.13
N ASN A 707 0.04 -21.10 -27.49
CA ASN A 707 0.83 -21.27 -28.71
C ASN A 707 2.22 -21.92 -28.49
N GLY A 708 2.62 -22.17 -27.26
CA GLY A 708 3.98 -22.60 -26.95
C GLY A 708 4.98 -21.45 -26.93
N ILE A 709 6.13 -21.69 -26.29
CA ILE A 709 7.17 -20.67 -26.17
C ILE A 709 8.17 -20.90 -27.28
N PHE A 710 8.56 -19.82 -27.93
CA PHE A 710 9.79 -19.80 -28.71
C PHE A 710 10.96 -20.12 -27.76
N PRO A 711 11.83 -21.08 -28.13
CA PRO A 711 12.92 -21.48 -27.26
C PRO A 711 13.82 -20.27 -26.99
N TYR A 712 14.13 -20.05 -25.73
CA TYR A 712 15.18 -19.15 -25.29
C TYR A 712 16.48 -19.53 -26.01
N LYS A 713 16.91 -18.80 -27.00
CA LYS A 713 18.32 -18.77 -27.38
C LYS A 713 19.07 -17.95 -26.35
N ILE A 714 19.40 -18.57 -25.22
CA ILE A 714 20.49 -18.08 -24.38
C ILE A 714 21.76 -18.29 -25.21
N THR A 715 22.25 -17.23 -25.80
CA THR A 715 23.62 -17.22 -26.31
C THR A 715 24.54 -17.14 -25.08
N LEU A 716 24.95 -18.32 -24.59
CA LEU A 716 25.90 -18.53 -23.50
C LEU A 716 27.34 -18.07 -23.88
N GLU A 717 27.50 -17.02 -24.65
CA GLU A 717 28.83 -16.59 -25.12
C GLU A 717 29.42 -15.39 -24.37
N ARG A 718 28.82 -14.90 -23.27
CA ARG A 718 29.42 -13.81 -22.47
C ARG A 718 29.38 -14.03 -20.97
N LEU A 719 29.66 -15.24 -20.51
CA LEU A 719 30.08 -15.54 -19.13
C LEU A 719 31.38 -16.34 -19.16
N ARG A 720 32.39 -15.77 -19.82
CA ARG A 720 33.81 -16.13 -19.63
C ARG A 720 34.64 -14.86 -19.54
#